data_9f36f028c875f6ee664d7fe55c59d199
#
_entry.id   9f36f028c875f6ee664d7fe55c59d199
#
_cell.length_a   1.000
_cell.length_b   1.000
_cell.length_c   1.000
_cell.angle_alpha   90.00
_cell.angle_beta   90.00
_cell.angle_gamma   90.00
#
_symmetry.space_group_name_H-M   'P 1'
#
loop_
_entity.id
_entity.type
_entity.pdbx_description
1 polymer ?
#
loop_
_entity_poly.entity_id
_entity_poly.type
_entity_poly.pdbx_seq_one_letter_code
_entity_poly.pdbx_strand_id
1 'polypeptide(L)'
;MSKNKKNNSESSPVGGIKGSLSIQEFLDQDQKKDLLRLLTAGSVDDGKSTLIGRLMFDSKMLYEDQLEALERDSKRVGHAGEDIDYALLLDGLKAEREQGITIDVAYRYFSTAKRKFIIADTPGHEQYTRNMVTGASTANLAIILIDARLGVITQTKRHTFLVSLLGIKHVVVAVNKMDLVDFSQATFEKIRADYESFVAKLDIPDINFIPISALKGDNVVGRSDNMDWYHGNSMLEFLETIHISSDRNFTDLRYPVQYVLRPDIKFRGFSTSVASGIISKGDEIMVLPSLKKSKVKSIITYDKELEYAYPPQSVTVTLEDEIDISRGDMLVHPDNMPRIERQFEAMLVWMDETQMNLSTQFYIKHSNNSAKARIDEVKYKVDVNSLEKSSIENFNLNEIGRVVITTTKPLFFDPYNKNRQTGSFILIDPVSHNTCAVGMIIDRLSSKNLPSRITDVDKENIALGKSLIQSGERQNKLNQRGETIWITGLHGSGKNELAFSLEKKLFENGATAVLLDGSSVRYGVNRELDYSPADRAENLRRVAHISKLLNDQGIITICSFISRNDSLRKQIAEIVGEEQFHMFYMNASLKYCKNNKPELYDLVEQGKAKNLPGVDLEYEEPTDAKLVFNPEENEMNIDRILDYLAQNKVFPIK
;
A
#
# COMPACT_ATOMS: atom_id res chain seq x y z
N MET A 1 -14.13 3.28 -70.96
CA MET A 1 -12.84 3.99 -71.06
C MET A 1 -12.90 5.23 -70.22
N SER A 2 -11.98 5.40 -69.33
CA SER A 2 -11.41 6.49 -68.59
C SER A 2 -11.41 6.25 -67.06
N LYS A 3 -10.21 5.97 -66.55
CA LYS A 3 -9.85 5.76 -65.16
C LYS A 3 -9.71 7.11 -64.48
N ASN A 4 -10.45 7.37 -63.41
CA ASN A 4 -10.16 8.45 -62.47
C ASN A 4 -9.44 7.87 -61.27
N LYS A 5 -8.15 8.20 -61.13
CA LYS A 5 -7.35 8.03 -59.94
C LYS A 5 -7.76 9.14 -58.93
N LYS A 6 -8.25 8.76 -57.77
CA LYS A 6 -8.31 9.65 -56.58
C LYS A 6 -7.00 9.49 -55.82
N ASN A 7 -6.25 10.59 -55.73
CA ASN A 7 -5.13 10.75 -54.81
C ASN A 7 -5.69 10.89 -53.40
N ASN A 8 -5.35 9.95 -52.54
CA ASN A 8 -5.44 10.14 -51.11
C ASN A 8 -4.11 10.76 -50.62
N SER A 9 -4.15 12.00 -50.24
CA SER A 9 -3.07 12.63 -49.52
C SER A 9 -3.15 12.22 -48.06
N GLU A 10 -2.28 11.30 -47.66
CA GLU A 10 -2.01 11.00 -46.25
C GLU A 10 -1.23 12.15 -45.65
N SER A 11 -1.82 12.84 -44.67
CA SER A 11 -1.13 13.76 -43.80
C SER A 11 -0.38 12.97 -42.73
N SER A 12 0.96 12.95 -42.86
CA SER A 12 1.86 12.35 -41.84
C SER A 12 1.93 13.22 -40.60
N PRO A 13 1.91 12.67 -39.39
CA PRO A 13 2.21 13.43 -38.19
C PRO A 13 3.73 13.68 -38.10
N VAL A 14 4.11 14.95 -37.96
CA VAL A 14 5.49 15.40 -37.79
C VAL A 14 5.92 15.12 -36.35
N GLY A 15 6.90 14.24 -36.19
CA GLY A 15 7.52 13.93 -34.91
C GLY A 15 8.55 12.81 -35.09
N GLY A 16 9.75 13.15 -35.61
CA GLY A 16 10.77 12.19 -35.98
C GLY A 16 11.32 11.37 -34.81
N ILE A 17 10.88 10.11 -34.69
CA ILE A 17 11.56 9.06 -33.94
C ILE A 17 12.30 8.20 -34.95
N LYS A 18 13.64 8.20 -34.88
CA LYS A 18 14.47 7.27 -35.65
C LYS A 18 14.30 5.85 -35.13
N GLY A 19 13.64 5.00 -35.91
CA GLY A 19 13.35 3.60 -35.62
C GLY A 19 11.83 3.39 -35.71
N SER A 20 11.27 3.06 -36.87
CA SER A 20 9.84 2.82 -37.06
C SER A 20 9.43 1.52 -36.39
N LEU A 21 9.00 1.61 -35.12
CA LEU A 21 8.19 0.57 -34.51
C LEU A 21 6.89 0.44 -35.29
N SER A 22 6.43 -0.76 -35.52
CA SER A 22 5.10 -0.97 -36.06
C SER A 22 4.05 -0.40 -35.08
N ILE A 23 2.88 -0.01 -35.59
CA ILE A 23 1.78 0.49 -34.74
C ILE A 23 1.46 -0.53 -33.61
N GLN A 24 1.55 -1.82 -33.93
CA GLN A 24 1.31 -2.89 -32.97
C GLN A 24 2.37 -2.93 -31.87
N GLU A 25 3.65 -2.82 -32.22
CA GLU A 25 4.75 -2.77 -31.23
C GLU A 25 4.67 -1.53 -30.35
N PHE A 26 4.26 -0.39 -30.91
CA PHE A 26 4.02 0.83 -30.14
C PHE A 26 2.88 0.65 -29.14
N LEU A 27 1.75 0.07 -29.55
CA LEU A 27 0.61 -0.22 -28.69
C LEU A 27 0.98 -1.21 -27.58
N ASP A 28 1.73 -2.27 -27.92
CA ASP A 28 2.19 -3.27 -26.96
C ASP A 28 3.17 -2.68 -25.93
N GLN A 29 4.06 -1.77 -26.35
CA GLN A 29 4.95 -1.04 -25.44
C GLN A 29 4.16 -0.06 -24.58
N ASP A 30 3.19 0.64 -25.14
CA ASP A 30 2.37 1.59 -24.40
C ASP A 30 1.50 0.91 -23.33
N GLN A 31 0.96 -0.28 -23.62
CA GLN A 31 0.22 -1.08 -22.65
C GLN A 31 1.07 -1.56 -21.46
N LYS A 32 2.37 -1.75 -21.66
CA LYS A 32 3.30 -2.22 -20.62
C LYS A 32 3.81 -1.11 -19.70
N LYS A 33 3.62 0.18 -20.07
CA LYS A 33 4.05 1.30 -19.22
C LYS A 33 3.32 1.29 -17.89
N ASP A 34 4.08 1.50 -16.82
CA ASP A 34 3.51 1.67 -15.48
C ASP A 34 2.72 2.98 -15.37
N LEU A 35 1.70 2.98 -14.53
CA LEU A 35 0.81 4.12 -14.32
C LEU A 35 1.04 4.74 -12.95
N LEU A 36 1.45 6.02 -12.91
CA LEU A 36 1.54 6.81 -11.69
C LEU A 36 0.33 7.73 -11.56
N ARG A 37 -0.40 7.58 -10.45
CA ARG A 37 -1.44 8.52 -10.04
C ARG A 37 -0.86 9.46 -9.02
N LEU A 38 -0.91 10.75 -9.30
CA LEU A 38 -0.39 11.77 -8.40
C LEU A 38 -1.40 12.90 -8.20
N LEU A 39 -1.31 13.57 -7.07
CA LEU A 39 -2.08 14.77 -6.81
C LEU A 39 -1.14 15.96 -6.61
N THR A 40 -1.61 17.15 -6.95
CA THR A 40 -0.98 18.41 -6.55
C THR A 40 -1.77 19.04 -5.42
N ALA A 41 -1.09 19.44 -4.36
CA ALA A 41 -1.66 20.12 -3.20
C ALA A 41 -0.77 21.30 -2.80
N GLY A 42 -1.37 22.32 -2.22
CA GLY A 42 -0.71 23.57 -1.83
C GLY A 42 -1.74 24.67 -1.69
N SER A 43 -1.33 25.82 -1.18
CA SER A 43 -2.23 26.98 -1.02
C SER A 43 -2.70 27.54 -2.37
N VAL A 44 -3.65 28.44 -2.32
CA VAL A 44 -3.98 29.28 -3.47
C VAL A 44 -2.72 30.04 -3.87
N ASP A 45 -2.47 30.18 -5.16
CA ASP A 45 -1.31 30.86 -5.75
C ASP A 45 0.06 30.20 -5.54
N ASP A 46 0.17 29.01 -4.95
CA ASP A 46 1.45 28.28 -4.89
C ASP A 46 1.93 27.77 -6.26
N GLY A 47 1.08 27.86 -7.31
CA GLY A 47 1.42 27.54 -8.69
C GLY A 47 1.13 26.09 -9.09
N LYS A 48 0.13 25.43 -8.48
CA LYS A 48 -0.29 24.06 -8.81
C LYS A 48 -0.63 23.90 -10.29
N SER A 49 -1.58 24.68 -10.76
CA SER A 49 -2.05 24.62 -12.16
C SER A 49 -0.93 25.03 -13.13
N THR A 50 -0.08 26.01 -12.75
CA THR A 50 1.10 26.40 -13.53
C THR A 50 2.08 25.23 -13.69
N LEU A 51 2.37 24.49 -12.62
CA LEU A 51 3.27 23.33 -12.66
C LEU A 51 2.73 22.21 -13.57
N ILE A 52 1.43 21.88 -13.45
CA ILE A 52 0.81 20.85 -14.27
C ILE A 52 0.82 21.27 -15.74
N GLY A 53 0.39 22.49 -16.02
CA GLY A 53 0.39 23.05 -17.38
C GLY A 53 1.79 23.06 -17.98
N ARG A 54 2.81 23.42 -17.19
CA ARG A 54 4.22 23.40 -17.61
C ARG A 54 4.72 21.99 -17.89
N LEU A 55 4.41 21.02 -17.04
CA LEU A 55 4.75 19.62 -17.28
C LEU A 55 4.14 19.10 -18.60
N MET A 56 2.87 19.43 -18.86
CA MET A 56 2.21 19.03 -20.11
C MET A 56 2.80 19.72 -21.33
N PHE A 57 3.10 21.01 -21.23
CA PHE A 57 3.68 21.82 -22.32
C PHE A 57 5.08 21.30 -22.69
N ASP A 58 6.00 21.21 -21.73
CA ASP A 58 7.40 20.84 -21.98
C ASP A 58 7.55 19.35 -22.34
N SER A 59 6.58 18.50 -21.93
CA SER A 59 6.51 17.10 -22.37
C SER A 59 6.02 16.94 -23.81
N LYS A 60 5.73 18.03 -24.52
CA LYS A 60 5.25 18.07 -25.92
C LYS A 60 3.96 17.26 -26.14
N MET A 61 3.07 17.28 -25.17
CA MET A 61 1.80 16.53 -25.20
C MET A 61 0.61 17.37 -25.65
N LEU A 62 0.84 18.64 -26.01
CA LEU A 62 -0.20 19.54 -26.50
C LEU A 62 -0.23 19.50 -28.04
N TYR A 63 -1.43 19.54 -28.58
CA TYR A 63 -1.64 19.67 -30.02
C TYR A 63 -1.43 21.12 -30.46
N GLU A 64 -1.07 21.35 -31.71
CA GLU A 64 -0.75 22.70 -32.26
C GLU A 64 -1.91 23.70 -32.05
N ASP A 65 -3.15 23.26 -32.23
CA ASP A 65 -4.37 24.07 -32.02
C ASP A 65 -4.54 24.49 -30.53
N GLN A 66 -4.15 23.63 -29.59
CA GLN A 66 -4.16 23.92 -28.17
C GLN A 66 -3.06 24.93 -27.80
N LEU A 67 -1.89 24.83 -28.42
CA LEU A 67 -0.78 25.78 -28.22
C LEU A 67 -1.16 27.18 -28.73
N GLU A 68 -1.71 27.28 -29.95
CA GLU A 68 -2.16 28.56 -30.50
C GLU A 68 -3.29 29.20 -29.66
N ALA A 69 -4.20 28.37 -29.14
CA ALA A 69 -5.25 28.83 -28.24
C ALA A 69 -4.67 29.36 -26.92
N LEU A 70 -3.70 28.63 -26.32
CA LEU A 70 -3.02 29.00 -25.09
C LEU A 70 -2.28 30.35 -25.23
N GLU A 71 -1.50 30.53 -26.29
CA GLU A 71 -0.79 31.78 -26.55
C GLU A 71 -1.74 32.96 -26.73
N ARG A 72 -2.83 32.76 -27.47
CA ARG A 72 -3.84 33.79 -27.68
C ARG A 72 -4.58 34.15 -26.39
N ASP A 73 -4.97 33.15 -25.59
CA ASP A 73 -5.72 33.34 -24.37
C ASP A 73 -4.82 33.89 -23.26
N SER A 74 -3.53 33.52 -23.20
CA SER A 74 -2.54 34.12 -22.28
C SER A 74 -2.39 35.62 -22.48
N LYS A 75 -2.37 36.09 -23.73
CA LYS A 75 -2.31 37.52 -24.06
C LYS A 75 -3.60 38.27 -23.71
N ARG A 76 -4.73 37.59 -23.67
CA ARG A 76 -6.08 38.23 -23.49
C ARG A 76 -6.53 38.26 -22.03
N VAL A 77 -6.29 37.17 -21.27
CA VAL A 77 -6.86 36.94 -19.94
C VAL A 77 -5.83 36.43 -18.94
N GLY A 78 -4.59 36.11 -19.39
CA GLY A 78 -3.56 35.52 -18.55
C GLY A 78 -3.05 36.45 -17.45
N HIS A 79 -2.63 35.88 -16.34
CA HIS A 79 -2.10 36.59 -15.17
C HIS A 79 -0.57 36.49 -15.06
N ALA A 80 0.11 35.86 -16.02
CA ALA A 80 1.57 35.64 -16.02
C ALA A 80 2.39 36.80 -16.63
N GLY A 81 1.80 37.96 -16.88
CA GLY A 81 2.44 39.12 -17.49
C GLY A 81 2.75 38.89 -18.98
N GLU A 82 4.04 38.96 -19.36
CA GLU A 82 4.49 38.68 -20.74
C GLU A 82 4.72 37.19 -21.00
N ASP A 83 4.77 36.35 -19.96
CA ASP A 83 4.96 34.91 -20.07
C ASP A 83 3.65 34.19 -20.44
N ILE A 84 3.77 32.95 -20.95
CA ILE A 84 2.60 32.10 -21.22
C ILE A 84 1.99 31.66 -19.89
N ASP A 85 0.68 31.87 -19.75
CA ASP A 85 -0.07 31.43 -18.58
C ASP A 85 -0.50 29.96 -18.73
N TYR A 86 0.34 29.05 -18.24
CA TYR A 86 0.10 27.59 -18.32
C TYR A 86 -1.11 27.13 -17.51
N ALA A 87 -1.59 27.92 -16.54
CA ALA A 87 -2.77 27.58 -15.76
C ALA A 87 -4.04 27.53 -16.61
N LEU A 88 -4.10 28.34 -17.67
CA LEU A 88 -5.24 28.36 -18.61
C LEU A 88 -5.48 27.03 -19.35
N LEU A 89 -4.47 26.13 -19.40
CA LEU A 89 -4.65 24.78 -19.93
C LEU A 89 -5.57 23.91 -19.06
N LEU A 90 -5.70 24.26 -17.79
CA LEU A 90 -6.39 23.44 -16.79
C LEU A 90 -7.77 23.97 -16.44
N ASP A 91 -7.99 25.26 -16.59
CA ASP A 91 -9.24 25.95 -16.24
C ASP A 91 -10.40 25.47 -17.12
N GLY A 92 -11.11 24.45 -16.63
CA GLY A 92 -12.23 23.83 -17.34
C GLY A 92 -13.57 24.53 -17.12
N LEU A 93 -13.82 24.99 -15.89
CA LEU A 93 -15.08 25.61 -15.51
C LEU A 93 -15.04 27.13 -15.72
N LYS A 94 -16.17 27.70 -16.15
CA LYS A 94 -16.28 29.14 -16.30
C LYS A 94 -16.03 29.89 -14.97
N ALA A 95 -16.51 29.31 -13.85
CA ALA A 95 -16.31 29.85 -12.52
C ALA A 95 -14.83 29.83 -12.08
N GLU A 96 -14.07 28.80 -12.47
CA GLU A 96 -12.62 28.70 -12.20
C GLU A 96 -11.86 29.81 -12.93
N ARG A 97 -12.19 30.03 -14.22
CA ARG A 97 -11.61 31.13 -15.03
C ARG A 97 -11.94 32.53 -14.51
N GLU A 98 -13.16 32.72 -14.02
CA GLU A 98 -13.60 34.01 -13.48
C GLU A 98 -12.99 34.32 -12.10
N GLN A 99 -12.76 33.29 -11.29
CA GLN A 99 -12.21 33.42 -9.92
C GLN A 99 -10.71 33.18 -9.83
N GLY A 100 -10.09 32.59 -10.85
CA GLY A 100 -8.66 32.21 -10.87
C GLY A 100 -8.29 31.14 -9.83
N ILE A 101 -9.25 30.29 -9.43
CA ILE A 101 -9.03 29.23 -8.43
C ILE A 101 -9.59 27.89 -8.93
N THR A 102 -8.94 26.80 -8.58
CA THR A 102 -9.48 25.45 -8.78
C THR A 102 -10.60 25.19 -7.78
N ILE A 103 -11.78 24.80 -8.24
CA ILE A 103 -12.96 24.52 -7.41
C ILE A 103 -13.18 23.02 -7.26
N ASP A 104 -13.12 22.27 -8.36
CA ASP A 104 -13.34 20.83 -8.38
C ASP A 104 -12.05 20.07 -8.73
N VAL A 105 -12.04 18.75 -8.53
CA VAL A 105 -10.89 17.91 -8.90
C VAL A 105 -10.87 17.71 -10.40
N ALA A 106 -9.84 18.22 -11.05
CA ALA A 106 -9.60 17.97 -12.47
C ALA A 106 -8.56 16.87 -12.66
N TYR A 107 -8.91 15.85 -13.45
CA TYR A 107 -7.97 14.80 -13.81
C TYR A 107 -7.35 15.09 -15.17
N ARG A 108 -6.03 15.08 -15.23
CA ARG A 108 -5.26 15.24 -16.47
C ARG A 108 -4.41 14.00 -16.73
N TYR A 109 -4.32 13.66 -18.00
CA TYR A 109 -3.63 12.45 -18.45
C TYR A 109 -2.50 12.85 -19.37
N PHE A 110 -1.31 12.36 -19.11
CA PHE A 110 -0.20 12.44 -20.04
C PHE A 110 0.68 11.21 -19.98
N SER A 111 1.54 11.01 -20.96
CA SER A 111 2.41 9.85 -21.06
C SER A 111 3.77 10.29 -21.59
N THR A 112 4.84 9.82 -20.99
CA THR A 112 6.19 9.91 -21.56
C THR A 112 6.59 8.60 -22.22
N ALA A 113 7.79 8.52 -22.75
CA ALA A 113 8.34 7.28 -23.27
C ALA A 113 8.41 6.18 -22.20
N LYS A 114 8.58 6.55 -20.90
CA LYS A 114 8.80 5.62 -19.80
C LYS A 114 7.55 5.28 -19.01
N ARG A 115 6.61 6.23 -18.80
CA ARG A 115 5.52 6.10 -17.85
C ARG A 115 4.25 6.83 -18.28
N LYS A 116 3.09 6.35 -17.81
CA LYS A 116 1.80 7.03 -17.89
C LYS A 116 1.50 7.75 -16.58
N PHE A 117 0.83 8.90 -16.66
CA PHE A 117 0.51 9.74 -15.52
C PHE A 117 -0.97 10.11 -15.51
N ILE A 118 -1.57 10.07 -14.32
CA ILE A 118 -2.84 10.70 -14.02
C ILE A 118 -2.58 11.71 -12.92
N ILE A 119 -2.79 12.99 -13.21
CA ILE A 119 -2.66 14.08 -12.25
C ILE A 119 -4.06 14.47 -11.79
N ALA A 120 -4.29 14.46 -10.47
CA ALA A 120 -5.43 15.09 -9.84
C ALA A 120 -5.03 16.51 -9.43
N ASP A 121 -5.52 17.51 -10.15
CA ASP A 121 -5.39 18.90 -9.70
C ASP A 121 -6.44 19.17 -8.62
N THR A 122 -6.00 19.56 -7.43
CA THR A 122 -6.87 19.72 -6.28
C THR A 122 -6.94 21.18 -5.81
N PRO A 123 -8.12 21.61 -5.33
CA PRO A 123 -8.29 22.97 -4.83
C PRO A 123 -7.35 23.28 -3.66
N GLY A 124 -6.80 24.50 -3.64
CA GLY A 124 -5.97 24.98 -2.54
C GLY A 124 -6.75 25.58 -1.37
N HIS A 125 -8.03 25.93 -1.55
CA HIS A 125 -8.83 26.62 -0.57
C HIS A 125 -9.44 25.66 0.47
N GLU A 126 -9.48 26.07 1.74
CA GLU A 126 -9.97 25.27 2.86
C GLU A 126 -11.39 24.72 2.65
N GLN A 127 -12.28 25.51 2.08
CA GLN A 127 -13.68 25.13 1.83
C GLN A 127 -13.82 23.91 0.91
N TYR A 128 -12.81 23.63 0.07
CA TYR A 128 -12.80 22.52 -0.88
C TYR A 128 -11.97 21.32 -0.42
N THR A 129 -11.71 21.19 0.88
CA THR A 129 -10.97 20.04 1.47
C THR A 129 -11.57 18.70 1.04
N ARG A 130 -12.90 18.60 0.92
CA ARG A 130 -13.59 17.40 0.41
C ARG A 130 -13.12 16.97 -0.98
N ASN A 131 -12.88 17.94 -1.87
CA ASN A 131 -12.42 17.68 -3.23
C ASN A 131 -10.97 17.20 -3.22
N MET A 132 -10.11 17.79 -2.37
CA MET A 132 -8.75 17.30 -2.17
C MET A 132 -8.74 15.84 -1.68
N VAL A 133 -9.57 15.50 -0.69
CA VAL A 133 -9.67 14.10 -0.18
C VAL A 133 -10.10 13.14 -1.29
N THR A 134 -11.02 13.56 -2.16
CA THR A 134 -11.45 12.76 -3.31
C THR A 134 -10.29 12.50 -4.27
N GLY A 135 -9.54 13.52 -4.66
CA GLY A 135 -8.36 13.38 -5.54
C GLY A 135 -7.25 12.54 -4.90
N ALA A 136 -7.02 12.74 -3.62
CA ALA A 136 -5.97 12.04 -2.87
C ALA A 136 -6.26 10.54 -2.64
N SER A 137 -7.54 10.14 -2.59
CA SER A 137 -7.95 8.76 -2.28
C SER A 137 -7.39 7.71 -3.25
N THR A 138 -7.11 8.11 -4.49
CA THR A 138 -6.58 7.22 -5.53
C THR A 138 -5.11 7.47 -5.86
N ALA A 139 -4.50 8.50 -5.26
CA ALA A 139 -3.13 8.89 -5.56
C ALA A 139 -2.09 7.96 -4.90
N ASN A 140 -1.00 7.72 -5.62
CA ASN A 140 0.18 7.01 -5.14
C ASN A 140 1.24 7.98 -4.61
N LEU A 141 1.26 9.21 -5.13
CA LEU A 141 2.22 10.25 -4.83
C LEU A 141 1.52 11.59 -4.67
N ALA A 142 1.98 12.42 -3.74
CA ALA A 142 1.54 13.80 -3.58
C ALA A 142 2.67 14.78 -3.88
N ILE A 143 2.39 15.80 -4.68
CA ILE A 143 3.26 16.97 -4.86
C ILE A 143 2.69 18.09 -3.99
N ILE A 144 3.42 18.44 -2.93
CA ILE A 144 3.08 19.57 -2.05
C ILE A 144 3.85 20.79 -2.54
N LEU A 145 3.15 21.78 -3.07
CA LEU A 145 3.77 23.01 -3.50
C LEU A 145 3.90 23.98 -2.32
N ILE A 146 5.03 24.67 -2.26
CA ILE A 146 5.33 25.73 -1.29
C ILE A 146 5.89 26.94 -2.04
N ASP A 147 5.27 28.11 -1.89
CA ASP A 147 5.83 29.36 -2.39
C ASP A 147 7.09 29.71 -1.58
N ALA A 148 8.24 29.82 -2.26
CA ALA A 148 9.52 30.09 -1.62
C ALA A 148 9.56 31.39 -0.81
N ARG A 149 8.69 32.36 -1.12
CA ARG A 149 8.57 33.64 -0.39
C ARG A 149 7.84 33.48 0.95
N LEU A 150 6.87 32.53 1.02
CA LEU A 150 5.98 32.36 2.17
C LEU A 150 6.42 31.24 3.12
N GLY A 151 7.10 30.21 2.59
CA GLY A 151 7.53 29.05 3.35
C GLY A 151 6.37 28.15 3.80
N VAL A 152 6.56 27.40 4.91
CA VAL A 152 5.60 26.42 5.42
C VAL A 152 4.47 27.13 6.18
N ILE A 153 3.33 27.31 5.53
CA ILE A 153 2.14 27.96 6.09
C ILE A 153 1.12 26.94 6.61
N THR A 154 0.09 27.40 7.30
CA THR A 154 -1.00 26.58 7.87
C THR A 154 -1.63 25.65 6.84
N GLN A 155 -1.88 26.15 5.62
CA GLN A 155 -2.50 25.36 4.56
C GLN A 155 -1.59 24.22 4.08
N THR A 156 -0.27 24.47 4.00
CA THR A 156 0.73 23.43 3.71
C THR A 156 0.67 22.30 4.73
N LYS A 157 0.60 22.64 6.03
CA LYS A 157 0.50 21.67 7.13
C LYS A 157 -0.79 20.84 7.03
N ARG A 158 -1.92 21.47 6.74
CA ARG A 158 -3.21 20.81 6.55
C ARG A 158 -3.19 19.81 5.41
N HIS A 159 -2.68 20.21 4.25
CA HIS A 159 -2.58 19.33 3.10
C HIS A 159 -1.65 18.15 3.37
N THR A 160 -0.51 18.40 4.00
CA THR A 160 0.43 17.35 4.40
C THR A 160 -0.20 16.36 5.39
N PHE A 161 -0.96 16.85 6.38
CA PHE A 161 -1.68 15.99 7.32
C PHE A 161 -2.72 15.10 6.61
N LEU A 162 -3.50 15.67 5.68
CA LEU A 162 -4.47 14.90 4.89
C LEU A 162 -3.78 13.84 4.01
N VAL A 163 -2.66 14.18 3.39
CA VAL A 163 -1.85 13.24 2.60
C VAL A 163 -1.36 12.07 3.47
N SER A 164 -0.87 12.36 4.67
CA SER A 164 -0.48 11.33 5.66
C SER A 164 -1.67 10.48 6.10
N LEU A 165 -2.80 11.12 6.44
CA LEU A 165 -4.03 10.44 6.88
C LEU A 165 -4.57 9.48 5.80
N LEU A 166 -4.49 9.89 4.53
CA LEU A 166 -4.89 9.09 3.38
C LEU A 166 -3.82 8.07 2.96
N GLY A 167 -2.76 7.94 3.75
CA GLY A 167 -1.74 6.90 3.62
C GLY A 167 -0.91 7.02 2.34
N ILE A 168 -0.77 8.22 1.74
CA ILE A 168 0.14 8.43 0.61
C ILE A 168 1.57 8.41 1.15
N LYS A 169 2.35 7.45 0.71
CA LYS A 169 3.69 7.19 1.24
C LYS A 169 4.77 8.04 0.60
N HIS A 170 4.56 8.47 -0.64
CA HIS A 170 5.52 9.23 -1.43
C HIS A 170 5.07 10.69 -1.53
N VAL A 171 5.89 11.58 -1.00
CA VAL A 171 5.64 13.02 -1.03
C VAL A 171 6.81 13.73 -1.70
N VAL A 172 6.51 14.61 -2.66
CA VAL A 172 7.46 15.55 -3.23
C VAL A 172 7.07 16.95 -2.77
N VAL A 173 7.96 17.59 -2.07
CA VAL A 173 7.83 19.01 -1.69
C VAL A 173 8.47 19.83 -2.79
N ALA A 174 7.64 20.46 -3.61
CA ALA A 174 8.07 21.37 -4.67
C ALA A 174 8.17 22.78 -4.10
N VAL A 175 9.37 23.24 -3.81
CA VAL A 175 9.62 24.61 -3.40
C VAL A 175 9.61 25.47 -4.66
N ASN A 176 8.45 26.10 -4.92
CA ASN A 176 8.16 26.80 -6.17
C ASN A 176 8.45 28.32 -6.07
N LYS A 177 8.53 28.95 -7.22
CA LYS A 177 8.83 30.37 -7.36
C LYS A 177 10.23 30.75 -6.86
N MET A 178 11.19 29.85 -7.05
CA MET A 178 12.59 30.10 -6.70
C MET A 178 13.17 31.30 -7.43
N ASP A 179 12.66 31.62 -8.62
CA ASP A 179 12.98 32.83 -9.40
C ASP A 179 12.66 34.12 -8.64
N LEU A 180 11.69 34.13 -7.73
CA LEU A 180 11.32 35.32 -6.94
C LEU A 180 12.13 35.48 -5.65
N VAL A 181 13.02 34.56 -5.36
CA VAL A 181 13.96 34.60 -4.22
C VAL A 181 15.41 34.39 -4.68
N ASP A 182 15.69 34.82 -5.91
CA ASP A 182 17.04 34.76 -6.54
C ASP A 182 17.69 33.36 -6.48
N PHE A 183 16.87 32.30 -6.62
CA PHE A 183 17.28 30.89 -6.58
C PHE A 183 18.11 30.52 -5.33
N SER A 184 17.81 31.16 -4.20
CA SER A 184 18.58 31.09 -2.95
C SER A 184 18.56 29.69 -2.32
N GLN A 185 19.73 29.05 -2.21
CA GLN A 185 19.92 27.81 -1.48
C GLN A 185 19.50 27.94 0.00
N ALA A 186 19.88 29.06 0.65
CA ALA A 186 19.56 29.27 2.07
C ALA A 186 18.05 29.30 2.33
N THR A 187 17.26 29.88 1.41
CA THR A 187 15.80 29.89 1.49
C THR A 187 15.24 28.48 1.35
N PHE A 188 15.74 27.70 0.40
CA PHE A 188 15.36 26.32 0.19
C PHE A 188 15.62 25.45 1.42
N GLU A 189 16.85 25.49 1.98
CA GLU A 189 17.23 24.68 3.14
C GLU A 189 16.44 25.07 4.40
N LYS A 190 16.11 26.35 4.57
CA LYS A 190 15.23 26.79 5.66
C LYS A 190 13.81 26.17 5.54
N ILE A 191 13.22 26.24 4.36
CA ILE A 191 11.87 25.67 4.11
C ILE A 191 11.90 24.16 4.33
N ARG A 192 12.96 23.49 3.88
CA ARG A 192 13.16 22.06 4.09
C ARG A 192 13.20 21.71 5.57
N ALA A 193 14.02 22.41 6.37
CA ALA A 193 14.12 22.17 7.81
C ALA A 193 12.79 22.41 8.55
N ASP A 194 12.07 23.50 8.21
CA ASP A 194 10.77 23.82 8.79
C ASP A 194 9.72 22.72 8.47
N TYR A 195 9.74 22.22 7.23
CA TYR A 195 8.83 21.16 6.80
C TYR A 195 9.17 19.81 7.46
N GLU A 196 10.45 19.41 7.48
CA GLU A 196 10.93 18.18 8.13
C GLU A 196 10.56 18.17 9.63
N SER A 197 10.70 19.29 10.32
CA SER A 197 10.31 19.44 11.74
C SER A 197 8.81 19.19 11.96
N PHE A 198 7.95 19.63 11.05
CA PHE A 198 6.52 19.37 11.12
C PHE A 198 6.18 17.91 10.84
N VAL A 199 6.77 17.35 9.78
CA VAL A 199 6.44 16.00 9.29
C VAL A 199 6.95 14.90 10.20
N ALA A 200 7.96 15.17 11.04
CA ALA A 200 8.48 14.20 12.01
C ALA A 200 7.41 13.60 12.94
N LYS A 201 6.23 14.25 13.04
CA LYS A 201 5.08 13.78 13.82
C LYS A 201 4.07 12.97 12.98
N LEU A 202 4.29 12.84 11.68
CA LEU A 202 3.39 12.19 10.73
C LEU A 202 4.02 10.90 10.19
N ASP A 203 3.18 10.01 9.68
CA ASP A 203 3.61 8.74 9.08
C ASP A 203 3.78 8.91 7.56
N ILE A 204 4.89 9.54 7.14
CA ILE A 204 5.26 9.70 5.72
C ILE A 204 6.70 9.21 5.57
N PRO A 205 6.91 8.01 5.03
CA PRO A 205 8.24 7.38 5.01
C PRO A 205 9.18 7.92 3.92
N ASP A 206 8.64 8.51 2.83
CA ASP A 206 9.44 8.95 1.70
C ASP A 206 9.08 10.39 1.32
N ILE A 207 10.00 11.32 1.59
CA ILE A 207 9.85 12.75 1.31
C ILE A 207 11.04 13.24 0.52
N ASN A 208 10.76 13.83 -0.63
CA ASN A 208 11.77 14.41 -1.52
C ASN A 208 11.52 15.90 -1.71
N PHE A 209 12.58 16.69 -1.76
CA PHE A 209 12.51 18.14 -1.95
C PHE A 209 13.10 18.54 -3.28
N ILE A 210 12.35 19.29 -4.08
CA ILE A 210 12.79 19.77 -5.40
C ILE A 210 12.54 21.29 -5.47
N PRO A 211 13.59 22.11 -5.60
CA PRO A 211 13.44 23.54 -5.85
C PRO A 211 13.07 23.75 -7.32
N ILE A 212 11.99 24.49 -7.59
CA ILE A 212 11.49 24.71 -8.95
C ILE A 212 11.10 26.17 -9.19
N SER A 213 11.07 26.55 -10.47
CA SER A 213 10.25 27.65 -10.95
C SER A 213 9.29 27.10 -12.00
N ALA A 214 8.03 26.90 -11.63
CA ALA A 214 7.02 26.35 -12.54
C ALA A 214 6.78 27.28 -13.74
N LEU A 215 6.87 28.59 -13.55
CA LEU A 215 6.67 29.58 -14.61
C LEU A 215 7.86 29.61 -15.59
N LYS A 216 9.09 29.59 -15.10
CA LYS A 216 10.30 29.65 -15.94
C LYS A 216 10.75 28.26 -16.43
N GLY A 217 10.31 27.17 -15.79
CA GLY A 217 10.63 25.78 -16.14
C GLY A 217 11.85 25.21 -15.44
N ASP A 218 12.46 25.97 -14.51
CA ASP A 218 13.65 25.51 -13.78
C ASP A 218 13.33 24.26 -12.94
N ASN A 219 14.08 23.19 -13.13
CA ASN A 219 13.94 21.86 -12.49
C ASN A 219 12.56 21.22 -12.67
N VAL A 220 11.76 21.62 -13.68
CA VAL A 220 10.47 20.99 -13.97
C VAL A 220 10.67 19.77 -14.86
N VAL A 221 11.15 19.92 -16.09
CA VAL A 221 11.41 18.82 -17.02
C VAL A 221 12.92 18.53 -17.11
N GLY A 222 13.74 19.56 -17.24
CA GLY A 222 15.20 19.50 -17.21
C GLY A 222 15.77 20.13 -15.95
N ARG A 223 17.05 19.90 -15.70
CA ARG A 223 17.78 20.58 -14.62
C ARG A 223 17.99 22.05 -14.97
N SER A 224 17.98 22.89 -13.96
CA SER A 224 18.19 24.33 -14.09
C SER A 224 19.66 24.70 -13.99
N ASP A 225 20.13 25.59 -14.88
CA ASP A 225 21.43 26.21 -14.78
C ASP A 225 21.48 27.32 -13.72
N ASN A 226 20.32 27.79 -13.23
CA ASN A 226 20.21 28.84 -12.20
C ASN A 226 20.40 28.31 -10.78
N MET A 227 20.40 26.97 -10.59
CA MET A 227 20.49 26.30 -9.28
C MET A 227 21.57 25.22 -9.28
N ASP A 228 22.82 25.63 -9.57
CA ASP A 228 24.00 24.75 -9.63
C ASP A 228 24.26 23.98 -8.33
N TRP A 229 23.77 24.50 -7.20
CA TRP A 229 23.84 23.85 -5.89
C TRP A 229 22.90 22.67 -5.73
N TYR A 230 21.88 22.52 -6.61
CA TYR A 230 20.93 21.40 -6.54
C TYR A 230 21.38 20.27 -7.48
N HIS A 231 21.74 19.14 -6.88
CA HIS A 231 22.23 17.96 -7.61
C HIS A 231 21.20 16.84 -7.76
N GLY A 232 19.95 17.08 -7.32
CA GLY A 232 18.85 16.11 -7.43
C GLY A 232 18.26 16.01 -8.85
N ASN A 233 17.24 15.20 -8.98
CA ASN A 233 16.48 15.03 -10.21
C ASN A 233 15.55 16.22 -10.47
N SER A 234 15.25 16.51 -11.74
CA SER A 234 14.13 17.38 -12.07
C SER A 234 12.81 16.72 -11.67
N MET A 235 11.73 17.49 -11.62
CA MET A 235 10.40 16.96 -11.26
C MET A 235 9.98 15.81 -12.17
N LEU A 236 10.08 15.98 -13.49
CA LEU A 236 9.70 14.93 -14.43
C LEU A 236 10.58 13.68 -14.30
N GLU A 237 11.92 13.86 -14.18
CA GLU A 237 12.85 12.76 -14.02
C GLU A 237 12.54 11.96 -12.74
N PHE A 238 12.23 12.64 -11.63
CA PHE A 238 11.80 12.00 -10.40
C PHE A 238 10.51 11.21 -10.59
N LEU A 239 9.47 11.81 -11.21
CA LEU A 239 8.18 11.16 -11.46
C LEU A 239 8.30 9.94 -12.39
N GLU A 240 9.25 9.95 -13.32
CA GLU A 240 9.53 8.81 -14.21
C GLU A 240 10.23 7.64 -13.51
N THR A 241 11.03 7.93 -12.47
CA THR A 241 11.93 6.95 -11.83
C THR A 241 11.43 6.42 -10.50
N ILE A 242 10.52 7.14 -9.83
CA ILE A 242 9.97 6.69 -8.54
C ILE A 242 9.23 5.36 -8.66
N HIS A 243 9.47 4.47 -7.72
CA HIS A 243 8.86 3.15 -7.68
C HIS A 243 7.71 3.09 -6.67
N ILE A 244 6.50 2.89 -7.15
CA ILE A 244 5.26 2.79 -6.36
C ILE A 244 4.75 1.36 -6.17
N SER A 245 5.30 0.40 -6.91
CA SER A 245 4.82 -0.99 -6.88
C SER A 245 5.15 -1.71 -5.56
N SER A 246 6.18 -1.26 -4.84
CA SER A 246 6.54 -1.79 -3.51
C SER A 246 5.48 -1.55 -2.43
N ASP A 247 4.55 -0.62 -2.66
CA ASP A 247 3.47 -0.30 -1.71
C ASP A 247 2.29 -1.26 -1.76
N ARG A 248 2.25 -2.13 -2.76
CA ARG A 248 1.15 -3.07 -2.96
C ARG A 248 1.30 -4.27 -2.03
N ASN A 249 0.20 -4.65 -1.39
CA ASN A 249 0.12 -5.88 -0.62
C ASN A 249 -0.15 -7.05 -1.59
N PHE A 250 0.86 -7.89 -1.81
CA PHE A 250 0.77 -9.09 -2.66
C PHE A 250 0.49 -10.37 -1.87
N THR A 251 0.36 -10.29 -0.55
CA THR A 251 0.24 -11.47 0.32
C THR A 251 -1.21 -11.74 0.70
N ASP A 252 -1.95 -10.71 1.10
CA ASP A 252 -3.31 -10.86 1.64
C ASP A 252 -4.32 -10.78 0.51
N LEU A 253 -4.81 -11.93 0.03
CA LEU A 253 -5.82 -11.93 -1.03
C LEU A 253 -7.12 -11.28 -0.56
N ARG A 254 -7.51 -10.21 -1.26
CA ARG A 254 -8.81 -9.55 -1.12
C ARG A 254 -9.40 -9.34 -2.50
N TYR A 255 -10.45 -10.08 -2.78
CA TYR A 255 -11.15 -10.06 -4.06
C TYR A 255 -12.63 -9.72 -3.82
N PRO A 256 -12.99 -8.44 -3.61
CA PRO A 256 -14.36 -8.02 -3.33
C PRO A 256 -15.20 -8.08 -4.62
N VAL A 257 -16.17 -8.97 -4.68
CA VAL A 257 -16.98 -9.21 -5.88
C VAL A 257 -17.80 -7.97 -6.21
N GLN A 258 -17.57 -7.42 -7.40
CA GLN A 258 -18.28 -6.25 -7.92
C GLN A 258 -19.46 -6.63 -8.80
N TYR A 259 -19.27 -7.64 -9.63
CA TYR A 259 -20.27 -8.08 -10.59
C TYR A 259 -20.23 -9.60 -10.76
N VAL A 260 -21.41 -10.21 -10.90
CA VAL A 260 -21.55 -11.63 -11.23
C VAL A 260 -21.92 -11.74 -12.70
N LEU A 261 -21.00 -12.26 -13.50
CA LEU A 261 -21.18 -12.43 -14.94
C LEU A 261 -21.77 -13.82 -15.25
N ARG A 262 -22.92 -13.86 -15.88
CA ARG A 262 -23.61 -15.10 -16.27
C ARG A 262 -24.22 -14.96 -17.67
N PRO A 263 -23.40 -14.95 -18.73
CA PRO A 263 -23.89 -14.79 -20.10
C PRO A 263 -24.70 -15.99 -20.58
N ASP A 264 -24.43 -17.18 -20.06
CA ASP A 264 -25.16 -18.43 -20.34
C ASP A 264 -25.23 -19.35 -19.12
N ILE A 265 -25.87 -20.52 -19.29
CA ILE A 265 -26.09 -21.48 -18.18
C ILE A 265 -24.77 -22.15 -17.73
N LYS A 266 -23.77 -22.22 -18.62
CA LYS A 266 -22.51 -22.94 -18.36
C LYS A 266 -21.41 -22.06 -17.78
N PHE A 267 -21.58 -20.74 -17.84
CA PHE A 267 -20.58 -19.78 -17.37
C PHE A 267 -21.09 -18.99 -16.16
N ARG A 268 -20.35 -19.01 -15.07
CA ARG A 268 -20.55 -18.15 -13.90
C ARG A 268 -19.21 -17.58 -13.46
N GLY A 269 -19.03 -16.30 -13.67
CA GLY A 269 -17.81 -15.56 -13.35
C GLY A 269 -18.04 -14.46 -12.34
N PHE A 270 -17.05 -14.20 -11.51
CA PHE A 270 -17.05 -13.17 -10.49
C PHE A 270 -16.04 -12.11 -10.87
N SER A 271 -16.49 -10.91 -11.20
CA SER A 271 -15.66 -9.86 -11.77
C SER A 271 -15.38 -8.76 -10.77
N THR A 272 -14.13 -8.36 -10.66
CA THR A 272 -13.67 -7.18 -9.92
C THR A 272 -12.22 -6.84 -10.25
N SER A 273 -11.72 -5.74 -9.66
CA SER A 273 -10.28 -5.49 -9.58
C SER A 273 -9.73 -6.14 -8.31
N VAL A 274 -8.62 -6.87 -8.42
CA VAL A 274 -7.93 -7.45 -7.26
C VAL A 274 -7.52 -6.32 -6.32
N ALA A 275 -8.04 -6.32 -5.09
CA ALA A 275 -7.74 -5.27 -4.12
C ALA A 275 -6.37 -5.47 -3.47
N SER A 276 -6.03 -6.70 -3.13
CA SER A 276 -4.70 -7.10 -2.64
C SER A 276 -4.49 -8.60 -2.82
N GLY A 277 -3.24 -9.05 -2.64
CA GLY A 277 -2.85 -10.44 -2.79
C GLY A 277 -2.73 -10.89 -4.24
N ILE A 278 -2.24 -12.09 -4.43
CA ILE A 278 -2.19 -12.78 -5.72
C ILE A 278 -3.23 -13.87 -5.69
N ILE A 279 -3.98 -14.03 -6.76
CA ILE A 279 -4.89 -15.15 -6.98
C ILE A 279 -4.43 -15.94 -8.18
N SER A 280 -4.22 -17.25 -8.01
CA SER A 280 -3.73 -18.16 -9.04
C SER A 280 -4.76 -19.22 -9.39
N LYS A 281 -4.68 -19.75 -10.59
CA LYS A 281 -5.48 -20.90 -11.02
C LYS A 281 -5.17 -22.12 -10.13
N GLY A 282 -6.19 -22.77 -9.61
CA GLY A 282 -6.07 -23.90 -8.69
C GLY A 282 -5.99 -23.52 -7.22
N ASP A 283 -5.87 -22.22 -6.87
CA ASP A 283 -5.87 -21.79 -5.47
C ASP A 283 -7.16 -22.19 -4.76
N GLU A 284 -7.02 -22.67 -3.52
CA GLU A 284 -8.16 -22.84 -2.62
C GLU A 284 -8.57 -21.48 -2.08
N ILE A 285 -9.82 -21.11 -2.28
CA ILE A 285 -10.39 -19.85 -1.81
C ILE A 285 -11.58 -20.10 -0.88
N MET A 286 -11.85 -19.13 -0.03
CA MET A 286 -13.03 -19.07 0.83
C MET A 286 -13.90 -17.87 0.45
N VAL A 287 -15.19 -18.06 0.46
CA VAL A 287 -16.19 -17.02 0.16
C VAL A 287 -16.74 -16.43 1.45
N LEU A 288 -16.61 -15.14 1.66
CA LEU A 288 -17.24 -14.44 2.77
C LEU A 288 -18.58 -13.81 2.33
N PRO A 289 -19.64 -13.90 3.13
CA PRO A 289 -19.72 -14.40 4.52
C PRO A 289 -20.01 -15.90 4.65
N SER A 290 -20.24 -16.63 3.57
CA SER A 290 -20.74 -18.01 3.62
C SER A 290 -19.74 -19.03 4.19
N LEU A 291 -18.44 -18.68 4.24
CA LEU A 291 -17.32 -19.52 4.64
C LEU A 291 -17.15 -20.80 3.78
N LYS A 292 -17.85 -20.88 2.65
CA LYS A 292 -17.72 -21.99 1.71
C LYS A 292 -16.38 -21.91 0.98
N LYS A 293 -15.76 -23.05 0.78
CA LYS A 293 -14.49 -23.20 0.07
C LYS A 293 -14.70 -23.74 -1.34
N SER A 294 -13.86 -23.31 -2.27
CA SER A 294 -13.77 -23.85 -3.63
C SER A 294 -12.37 -23.60 -4.18
N LYS A 295 -12.11 -24.10 -5.39
CA LYS A 295 -10.87 -23.81 -6.11
C LYS A 295 -11.12 -22.88 -7.29
N VAL A 296 -10.13 -22.05 -7.58
CA VAL A 296 -10.11 -21.20 -8.77
C VAL A 296 -9.96 -22.07 -10.02
N LYS A 297 -10.98 -22.07 -10.88
CA LYS A 297 -10.97 -22.83 -12.13
C LYS A 297 -10.26 -22.10 -13.24
N SER A 298 -10.57 -20.81 -13.44
CA SER A 298 -9.92 -19.96 -14.44
C SER A 298 -9.96 -18.48 -14.05
N ILE A 299 -9.01 -17.72 -14.56
CA ILE A 299 -8.89 -16.28 -14.39
C ILE A 299 -8.88 -15.65 -15.78
N ILE A 300 -9.86 -14.80 -16.08
CA ILE A 300 -10.14 -14.34 -17.44
C ILE A 300 -10.04 -12.82 -17.50
N THR A 301 -9.33 -12.30 -18.50
CA THR A 301 -9.35 -10.89 -18.89
C THR A 301 -10.18 -10.74 -20.17
N TYR A 302 -10.17 -9.52 -20.74
CA TYR A 302 -10.91 -9.23 -21.98
C TYR A 302 -10.50 -10.13 -23.16
N ASP A 303 -9.21 -10.47 -23.28
CA ASP A 303 -8.61 -11.10 -24.46
C ASP A 303 -8.01 -12.48 -24.20
N LYS A 304 -7.81 -12.88 -22.92
CA LYS A 304 -7.11 -14.13 -22.59
C LYS A 304 -7.42 -14.67 -21.19
N GLU A 305 -7.09 -15.93 -20.99
CA GLU A 305 -6.99 -16.57 -19.68
C GLU A 305 -5.59 -16.32 -19.11
N LEU A 306 -5.53 -16.10 -17.79
CA LEU A 306 -4.31 -15.86 -17.02
C LEU A 306 -4.08 -17.02 -16.05
N GLU A 307 -2.82 -17.35 -15.78
CA GLU A 307 -2.47 -18.31 -14.72
C GLU A 307 -2.61 -17.69 -13.33
N TYR A 308 -2.35 -16.38 -13.19
CA TYR A 308 -2.53 -15.63 -11.96
C TYR A 308 -2.92 -14.17 -12.22
N ALA A 309 -3.50 -13.52 -11.20
CA ALA A 309 -3.79 -12.10 -11.22
C ALA A 309 -3.39 -11.43 -9.90
N TYR A 310 -3.08 -10.13 -9.96
CA TYR A 310 -2.56 -9.33 -8.86
C TYR A 310 -3.13 -7.90 -8.88
N PRO A 311 -2.99 -7.12 -7.80
CA PRO A 311 -3.49 -5.74 -7.75
C PRO A 311 -2.78 -4.83 -8.76
N PRO A 312 -3.48 -3.93 -9.44
CA PRO A 312 -4.92 -3.69 -9.44
C PRO A 312 -5.62 -4.28 -10.68
N GLN A 313 -5.20 -5.45 -11.16
CA GLN A 313 -5.77 -6.05 -12.37
C GLN A 313 -7.27 -6.30 -12.22
N SER A 314 -8.04 -5.93 -13.24
CA SER A 314 -9.46 -6.25 -13.34
C SER A 314 -9.64 -7.56 -14.08
N VAL A 315 -10.15 -8.56 -13.39
CA VAL A 315 -10.31 -9.92 -13.91
C VAL A 315 -11.66 -10.52 -13.51
N THR A 316 -12.03 -11.59 -14.22
CA THR A 316 -13.18 -12.44 -13.90
C THR A 316 -12.67 -13.81 -13.46
N VAL A 317 -13.01 -14.22 -12.27
CA VAL A 317 -12.64 -15.52 -11.70
C VAL A 317 -13.83 -16.46 -11.81
N THR A 318 -13.60 -17.70 -12.25
CA THR A 318 -14.56 -18.80 -12.18
C THR A 318 -14.10 -19.83 -11.15
N LEU A 319 -15.04 -20.55 -10.56
CA LEU A 319 -14.77 -21.57 -9.54
C LEU A 319 -15.08 -22.96 -10.05
N GLU A 320 -14.50 -23.97 -9.40
CA GLU A 320 -14.80 -25.38 -9.71
C GLU A 320 -16.20 -25.77 -9.26
N ASP A 321 -16.63 -25.26 -8.07
CA ASP A 321 -17.91 -25.56 -7.48
C ASP A 321 -18.94 -24.44 -7.75
N GLU A 322 -20.20 -24.79 -7.84
CA GLU A 322 -21.31 -23.83 -7.89
C GLU A 322 -21.64 -23.33 -6.48
N ILE A 323 -20.95 -22.25 -6.06
CA ILE A 323 -21.20 -21.56 -4.80
C ILE A 323 -22.07 -20.33 -5.07
N ASP A 324 -23.01 -20.08 -4.18
CA ASP A 324 -23.81 -18.86 -4.25
C ASP A 324 -23.00 -17.66 -3.75
N ILE A 325 -22.64 -16.78 -4.69
CA ILE A 325 -21.83 -15.60 -4.48
C ILE A 325 -22.53 -14.42 -5.12
N SER A 326 -22.59 -13.32 -4.40
CA SER A 326 -23.26 -12.08 -4.82
C SER A 326 -22.30 -10.90 -4.81
N ARG A 327 -22.73 -9.78 -5.41
CA ARG A 327 -22.04 -8.51 -5.27
C ARG A 327 -21.93 -8.14 -3.79
N GLY A 328 -20.72 -7.75 -3.37
CA GLY A 328 -20.41 -7.40 -1.98
C GLY A 328 -19.80 -8.54 -1.17
N ASP A 329 -19.87 -9.79 -1.66
CA ASP A 329 -19.13 -10.91 -1.09
C ASP A 329 -17.63 -10.76 -1.41
N MET A 330 -16.79 -11.47 -0.68
CA MET A 330 -15.34 -11.37 -0.84
C MET A 330 -14.72 -12.77 -0.94
N LEU A 331 -13.86 -12.98 -1.95
CA LEU A 331 -13.01 -14.17 -2.03
C LEU A 331 -11.69 -13.88 -1.32
N VAL A 332 -11.27 -14.82 -0.49
CA VAL A 332 -10.04 -14.73 0.31
C VAL A 332 -9.34 -16.09 0.35
N HIS A 333 -8.06 -16.14 0.71
CA HIS A 333 -7.43 -17.41 1.07
C HIS A 333 -7.97 -17.90 2.42
N PRO A 334 -8.22 -19.20 2.61
CA PRO A 334 -8.82 -19.74 3.83
C PRO A 334 -8.06 -19.38 5.11
N ASP A 335 -6.73 -19.32 5.02
CA ASP A 335 -5.85 -19.07 6.16
C ASP A 335 -5.52 -17.58 6.36
N ASN A 336 -6.11 -16.70 5.55
CA ASN A 336 -5.84 -15.27 5.58
C ASN A 336 -7.13 -14.45 5.36
N MET A 337 -7.96 -14.39 6.39
CA MET A 337 -9.24 -13.67 6.34
C MET A 337 -9.09 -12.20 6.81
N PRO A 338 -9.87 -11.26 6.24
CA PRO A 338 -10.02 -9.91 6.78
C PRO A 338 -10.75 -9.92 8.13
N ARG A 339 -10.85 -8.77 8.78
CA ARG A 339 -11.74 -8.59 9.93
C ARG A 339 -13.19 -8.71 9.48
N ILE A 340 -14.01 -9.41 10.26
CA ILE A 340 -15.45 -9.60 10.03
C ILE A 340 -16.18 -9.05 11.25
N GLU A 341 -16.48 -7.76 11.23
CA GLU A 341 -17.00 -7.05 12.40
C GLU A 341 -18.15 -6.11 12.04
N ARG A 342 -19.02 -5.87 13.02
CA ARG A 342 -20.09 -4.86 12.90
C ARG A 342 -19.71 -3.55 13.56
N GLN A 343 -18.73 -3.55 14.45
CA GLN A 343 -18.30 -2.39 15.20
C GLN A 343 -16.79 -2.20 15.05
N PHE A 344 -16.38 -1.00 14.70
CA PHE A 344 -14.98 -0.68 14.44
C PHE A 344 -14.69 0.79 14.75
N GLU A 345 -13.41 1.10 14.89
CA GLU A 345 -12.89 2.44 15.01
C GLU A 345 -12.37 2.96 13.68
N ALA A 346 -12.63 4.21 13.39
CA ALA A 346 -12.16 4.86 12.17
C ALA A 346 -11.74 6.31 12.41
N MET A 347 -10.79 6.79 11.59
CA MET A 347 -10.65 8.23 11.37
C MET A 347 -11.71 8.67 10.37
N LEU A 348 -12.40 9.75 10.68
CA LEU A 348 -13.48 10.30 9.87
C LEU A 348 -13.13 11.74 9.46
N VAL A 349 -13.35 12.08 8.21
CA VAL A 349 -13.34 13.45 7.69
C VAL A 349 -14.78 13.83 7.38
N TRP A 350 -15.31 14.82 8.08
CA TRP A 350 -16.68 15.28 7.87
C TRP A 350 -16.73 16.26 6.70
N MET A 351 -17.62 16.01 5.75
CA MET A 351 -17.67 16.73 4.45
C MET A 351 -18.99 17.47 4.20
N ASP A 352 -19.96 17.32 5.11
CA ASP A 352 -21.27 17.97 4.98
C ASP A 352 -21.25 19.33 5.67
N GLU A 353 -21.97 20.30 5.10
CA GLU A 353 -22.17 21.61 5.71
C GLU A 353 -23.03 21.52 6.98
N THR A 354 -23.92 20.52 7.03
CA THR A 354 -24.72 20.21 8.21
C THR A 354 -23.84 19.56 9.27
N GLN A 355 -23.91 20.06 10.49
CA GLN A 355 -23.21 19.49 11.63
C GLN A 355 -23.61 18.02 11.84
N MET A 356 -22.63 17.18 12.15
CA MET A 356 -22.87 15.78 12.47
C MET A 356 -23.82 15.61 13.66
N ASN A 357 -24.73 14.66 13.56
CA ASN A 357 -25.61 14.30 14.66
C ASN A 357 -25.51 12.80 14.96
N LEU A 358 -25.19 12.43 16.20
CA LEU A 358 -25.03 11.04 16.64
C LEU A 358 -26.34 10.21 16.54
N SER A 359 -27.50 10.88 16.56
CA SER A 359 -28.79 10.20 16.38
C SER A 359 -29.09 9.79 14.94
N THR A 360 -28.35 10.31 13.98
CA THR A 360 -28.57 10.03 12.55
C THR A 360 -28.06 8.65 12.17
N GLN A 361 -28.89 7.91 11.44
CA GLN A 361 -28.52 6.65 10.83
C GLN A 361 -28.12 6.89 9.37
N PHE A 362 -26.88 6.63 9.02
CA PHE A 362 -26.31 6.81 7.68
C PHE A 362 -26.36 5.51 6.86
N TYR A 363 -26.27 5.62 5.55
CA TYR A 363 -25.79 4.52 4.73
C TYR A 363 -24.27 4.53 4.72
N ILE A 364 -23.64 3.38 4.96
CA ILE A 364 -22.22 3.15 4.75
C ILE A 364 -22.02 2.38 3.46
N LYS A 365 -21.12 2.87 2.61
CA LYS A 365 -20.66 2.17 1.43
C LYS A 365 -19.19 1.81 1.62
N HIS A 366 -18.92 0.52 1.63
CA HIS A 366 -17.60 -0.06 1.90
C HIS A 366 -17.28 -1.08 0.80
N SER A 367 -16.19 -0.87 0.08
CA SER A 367 -15.86 -1.68 -1.11
C SER A 367 -17.09 -1.80 -2.04
N ASN A 368 -17.57 -3.01 -2.29
CA ASN A 368 -18.76 -3.28 -3.12
C ASN A 368 -20.03 -3.56 -2.29
N ASN A 369 -19.98 -3.36 -0.97
CA ASN A 369 -21.06 -3.62 -0.03
C ASN A 369 -21.70 -2.32 0.48
N SER A 370 -22.97 -2.39 0.89
CA SER A 370 -23.70 -1.29 1.52
C SER A 370 -24.47 -1.80 2.73
N ALA A 371 -24.45 -1.02 3.81
CA ALA A 371 -25.18 -1.29 5.04
C ALA A 371 -25.72 0.02 5.63
N LYS A 372 -26.55 -0.07 6.68
CA LYS A 372 -26.84 1.08 7.53
C LYS A 372 -25.80 1.14 8.64
N ALA A 373 -25.38 2.37 8.99
CA ALA A 373 -24.38 2.62 10.00
C ALA A 373 -24.84 3.76 10.93
N ARG A 374 -24.31 3.74 12.13
CA ARG A 374 -24.49 4.82 13.11
C ARG A 374 -23.13 5.10 13.74
N ILE A 375 -22.87 6.36 14.03
CA ILE A 375 -21.72 6.79 14.83
C ILE A 375 -22.14 6.68 16.29
N ASP A 376 -21.49 5.79 17.05
CA ASP A 376 -21.82 5.56 18.46
C ASP A 376 -21.14 6.58 19.39
N GLU A 377 -19.92 6.98 19.04
CA GLU A 377 -19.07 7.82 19.87
C GLU A 377 -18.07 8.60 19.02
N VAL A 378 -17.82 9.85 19.38
CA VAL A 378 -16.66 10.63 18.93
C VAL A 378 -15.60 10.58 20.01
N LYS A 379 -14.46 9.93 19.76
CA LYS A 379 -13.40 9.82 20.75
C LYS A 379 -12.60 11.11 20.92
N TYR A 380 -12.28 11.74 19.79
CA TYR A 380 -11.58 13.03 19.76
C TYR A 380 -11.58 13.61 18.36
N LYS A 381 -11.39 14.92 18.29
CA LYS A 381 -11.07 15.68 17.08
C LYS A 381 -9.56 15.95 17.05
N VAL A 382 -9.00 16.03 15.85
CA VAL A 382 -7.61 16.44 15.61
C VAL A 382 -7.60 17.86 15.06
N ASP A 383 -6.89 18.77 15.71
CA ASP A 383 -6.56 20.07 15.11
C ASP A 383 -5.45 19.87 14.07
N VAL A 384 -5.75 20.16 12.81
CA VAL A 384 -4.83 19.91 11.69
C VAL A 384 -3.58 20.81 11.70
N ASN A 385 -3.57 21.89 12.50
CA ASN A 385 -2.47 22.85 12.58
C ASN A 385 -1.49 22.48 13.68
N SER A 386 -2.01 22.13 14.88
CA SER A 386 -1.20 21.76 16.06
C SER A 386 -1.02 20.25 16.19
N LEU A 387 -1.83 19.44 15.50
CA LEU A 387 -1.97 17.99 15.65
C LEU A 387 -2.46 17.57 17.04
N GLU A 388 -2.98 18.51 17.83
CA GLU A 388 -3.52 18.25 19.16
C GLU A 388 -4.90 17.58 19.07
N LYS A 389 -5.21 16.78 20.09
CA LYS A 389 -6.48 16.08 20.21
C LYS A 389 -7.36 16.80 21.21
N SER A 390 -8.59 17.10 20.83
CA SER A 390 -9.61 17.69 21.71
C SER A 390 -10.86 16.81 21.78
N SER A 391 -11.52 16.80 22.92
CA SER A 391 -12.81 16.12 23.08
C SER A 391 -13.91 17.00 22.49
N ILE A 392 -14.74 16.39 21.63
CA ILE A 392 -15.94 17.01 21.05
C ILE A 392 -17.04 15.99 20.93
N GLU A 393 -18.28 16.45 20.80
CA GLU A 393 -19.45 15.57 20.59
C GLU A 393 -19.85 15.43 19.13
N ASN A 394 -19.61 16.47 18.31
CA ASN A 394 -20.06 16.56 16.93
C ASN A 394 -18.98 17.14 16.04
N PHE A 395 -19.02 16.85 14.73
CA PHE A 395 -18.15 17.43 13.72
C PHE A 395 -18.87 18.50 12.93
N ASN A 396 -18.13 19.57 12.61
CA ASN A 396 -18.46 20.53 11.57
C ASN A 396 -17.73 20.21 10.27
N LEU A 397 -18.07 20.92 9.19
CA LEU A 397 -17.43 20.78 7.88
C LEU A 397 -15.89 20.82 8.00
N ASN A 398 -15.23 19.88 7.31
CA ASN A 398 -13.77 19.73 7.24
C ASN A 398 -13.08 19.32 8.57
N GLU A 399 -13.85 18.99 9.60
CA GLU A 399 -13.27 18.46 10.83
C GLU A 399 -12.93 17.00 10.72
N ILE A 400 -11.83 16.61 11.40
CA ILE A 400 -11.25 15.27 11.35
C ILE A 400 -11.15 14.72 12.76
N GLY A 401 -11.58 13.48 12.96
CA GLY A 401 -11.46 12.86 14.28
C GLY A 401 -11.69 11.36 14.28
N ARG A 402 -11.48 10.77 15.44
CA ARG A 402 -11.65 9.34 15.66
C ARG A 402 -13.04 9.03 16.20
N VAL A 403 -13.70 8.08 15.57
CA VAL A 403 -15.07 7.68 15.89
C VAL A 403 -15.18 6.17 16.08
N VAL A 404 -16.24 5.76 16.78
CA VAL A 404 -16.72 4.37 16.82
C VAL A 404 -17.97 4.28 15.97
N ILE A 405 -18.01 3.29 15.07
CA ILE A 405 -19.13 3.08 14.15
C ILE A 405 -19.66 1.67 14.33
N THR A 406 -21.00 1.55 14.37
CA THR A 406 -21.72 0.27 14.33
C THR A 406 -22.55 0.15 13.07
N THR A 407 -22.50 -1.00 12.41
CA THR A 407 -23.21 -1.32 11.18
C THR A 407 -24.26 -2.42 11.40
N THR A 408 -25.31 -2.43 10.58
CA THR A 408 -26.38 -3.45 10.65
C THR A 408 -25.95 -4.81 10.11
N LYS A 409 -24.92 -4.84 9.26
CA LYS A 409 -24.32 -6.07 8.71
C LYS A 409 -22.83 -6.06 8.99
N PRO A 410 -22.17 -7.21 9.18
CA PRO A 410 -20.72 -7.25 9.28
C PRO A 410 -20.07 -6.75 8.00
N LEU A 411 -18.96 -6.02 8.13
CA LEU A 411 -18.10 -5.62 7.03
C LEU A 411 -16.84 -6.50 7.02
N PHE A 412 -16.27 -6.71 5.84
CA PHE A 412 -15.05 -7.48 5.63
C PHE A 412 -13.92 -6.51 5.32
N PHE A 413 -13.16 -6.12 6.32
CA PHE A 413 -12.18 -5.04 6.19
C PHE A 413 -10.80 -5.42 6.72
N ASP A 414 -9.80 -4.74 6.20
CA ASP A 414 -8.47 -4.64 6.79
C ASP A 414 -8.29 -3.21 7.33
N PRO A 415 -7.38 -2.98 8.29
CA PRO A 415 -6.97 -1.62 8.64
C PRO A 415 -6.52 -0.83 7.41
N TYR A 416 -6.88 0.45 7.33
CA TYR A 416 -6.62 1.29 6.16
C TYR A 416 -5.14 1.36 5.75
N ASN A 417 -4.24 1.38 6.73
CA ASN A 417 -2.80 1.37 6.51
C ASN A 417 -2.27 0.07 5.86
N LYS A 418 -3.01 -1.06 6.01
CA LYS A 418 -2.69 -2.34 5.35
C LYS A 418 -3.28 -2.44 3.96
N ASN A 419 -4.53 -2.03 3.82
CA ASN A 419 -5.25 -2.09 2.55
C ASN A 419 -6.25 -0.94 2.44
N ARG A 420 -5.89 0.09 1.66
CA ARG A 420 -6.74 1.26 1.47
C ARG A 420 -8.11 0.91 0.90
N GLN A 421 -8.19 -0.05 -0.02
CA GLN A 421 -9.42 -0.38 -0.72
C GLN A 421 -10.44 -1.09 0.19
N THR A 422 -9.98 -1.98 1.07
CA THR A 422 -10.82 -2.68 2.05
C THR A 422 -10.87 -1.98 3.40
N GLY A 423 -10.06 -0.96 3.62
CA GLY A 423 -10.02 -0.17 4.86
C GLY A 423 -10.72 1.19 4.78
N SER A 424 -11.32 1.55 3.63
CA SER A 424 -12.01 2.82 3.44
C SER A 424 -13.51 2.66 3.27
N PHE A 425 -14.26 3.69 3.64
CA PHE A 425 -15.71 3.76 3.45
C PHE A 425 -16.18 5.20 3.30
N ILE A 426 -17.40 5.37 2.81
CA ILE A 426 -18.11 6.65 2.85
C ILE A 426 -19.41 6.52 3.64
N LEU A 427 -19.80 7.60 4.32
CA LEU A 427 -21.12 7.76 4.93
C LEU A 427 -21.98 8.64 4.02
N ILE A 428 -23.21 8.20 3.80
CA ILE A 428 -24.18 8.84 2.92
C ILE A 428 -25.42 9.15 3.73
N ASP A 429 -25.90 10.39 3.65
CA ASP A 429 -27.14 10.80 4.26
C ASP A 429 -28.34 10.07 3.62
N PRO A 430 -29.24 9.49 4.40
CA PRO A 430 -30.36 8.70 3.87
C PRO A 430 -31.44 9.55 3.17
N VAL A 431 -31.47 10.86 3.41
CA VAL A 431 -32.51 11.77 2.88
C VAL A 431 -32.00 12.51 1.65
N SER A 432 -30.85 13.16 1.77
CA SER A 432 -30.26 13.93 0.66
C SER A 432 -29.49 13.07 -0.32
N HIS A 433 -29.06 11.87 0.08
CA HIS A 433 -28.14 10.98 -0.64
C HIS A 433 -26.75 11.59 -0.90
N ASN A 434 -26.41 12.67 -0.19
CA ASN A 434 -25.08 13.27 -0.25
C ASN A 434 -24.07 12.46 0.56
N THR A 435 -22.82 12.47 0.11
CA THR A 435 -21.72 11.93 0.90
C THR A 435 -21.38 12.90 2.03
N CYS A 436 -21.65 12.50 3.28
CA CYS A 436 -21.42 13.31 4.47
C CYS A 436 -20.01 13.17 5.03
N ALA A 437 -19.40 11.99 4.87
CA ALA A 437 -18.08 11.75 5.40
C ALA A 437 -17.34 10.66 4.62
N VAL A 438 -16.01 10.72 4.69
CA VAL A 438 -15.12 9.63 4.32
C VAL A 438 -14.42 9.11 5.56
N GLY A 439 -14.24 7.80 5.65
CA GLY A 439 -13.64 7.15 6.80
C GLY A 439 -12.54 6.17 6.43
N MET A 440 -11.51 6.14 7.27
CA MET A 440 -10.39 5.21 7.23
C MET A 440 -10.46 4.31 8.46
N ILE A 441 -10.72 3.02 8.25
CA ILE A 441 -10.86 2.05 9.35
C ILE A 441 -9.49 1.85 10.01
N ILE A 442 -9.43 2.06 11.33
CA ILE A 442 -8.21 1.84 12.11
C ILE A 442 -8.12 0.36 12.47
N ASP A 443 -9.14 -0.16 13.15
CA ASP A 443 -9.28 -1.58 13.52
C ASP A 443 -10.68 -1.85 14.13
N ARG A 444 -10.93 -3.11 14.49
CA ARG A 444 -12.06 -3.46 15.35
C ARG A 444 -12.01 -2.69 16.67
N LEU A 445 -13.15 -2.49 17.30
CA LEU A 445 -13.20 -1.90 18.63
C LEU A 445 -12.46 -2.81 19.61
N SER A 446 -11.42 -2.30 20.24
CA SER A 446 -10.71 -3.04 21.29
C SER A 446 -11.67 -3.26 22.45
N SER A 447 -11.88 -4.51 22.86
CA SER A 447 -12.55 -4.80 24.15
C SER A 447 -11.87 -3.96 25.24
N LYS A 448 -12.66 -3.33 26.09
CA LYS A 448 -12.28 -2.25 27.04
C LYS A 448 -11.13 -2.51 28.01
N ASN A 449 -10.36 -3.59 27.87
CA ASN A 449 -9.32 -4.00 28.81
C ASN A 449 -7.93 -4.26 28.23
N LEU A 450 -7.65 -3.88 26.97
CA LEU A 450 -6.25 -3.84 26.52
C LEU A 450 -5.78 -2.39 26.50
N PRO A 451 -4.74 -2.03 27.27
CA PRO A 451 -4.16 -0.70 27.19
C PRO A 451 -3.67 -0.42 25.78
N SER A 452 -4.13 0.70 25.21
CA SER A 452 -3.61 1.25 23.96
C SER A 452 -2.12 1.50 24.15
N ARG A 453 -1.30 0.85 23.31
CA ARG A 453 0.16 0.98 23.26
C ARG A 453 0.83 1.08 24.65
N ILE A 454 1.53 0.04 25.03
CA ILE A 454 2.64 0.16 25.97
C ILE A 454 3.72 0.94 25.21
N THR A 455 3.62 2.26 25.23
CA THR A 455 4.73 3.14 24.87
C THR A 455 5.68 3.08 26.04
N ASP A 456 6.91 2.62 25.78
CA ASP A 456 8.07 2.67 26.67
C ASP A 456 7.74 2.37 28.14
N VAL A 457 7.43 1.11 28.42
CA VAL A 457 7.54 0.61 29.78
C VAL A 457 9.04 0.54 30.05
N ASP A 458 9.51 1.39 30.95
CA ASP A 458 10.88 1.30 31.48
C ASP A 458 11.12 -0.15 31.89
N LYS A 459 11.95 -0.87 31.17
CA LYS A 459 12.26 -2.29 31.44
C LYS A 459 12.78 -2.50 32.86
N GLU A 460 13.31 -1.45 33.48
CA GLU A 460 13.81 -1.44 34.86
C GLU A 460 12.69 -1.56 35.91
N ASN A 461 11.44 -1.25 35.56
CA ASN A 461 10.29 -1.28 36.47
C ASN A 461 9.38 -2.50 36.29
N ILE A 462 9.69 -3.43 35.39
CA ILE A 462 8.89 -4.65 35.19
C ILE A 462 9.43 -5.73 36.14
N ALA A 463 8.77 -5.95 37.27
CA ALA A 463 9.01 -7.14 38.09
C ALA A 463 8.42 -8.35 37.37
N LEU A 464 9.28 -9.18 36.76
CA LEU A 464 8.87 -10.46 36.21
C LEU A 464 8.34 -11.36 37.32
N GLY A 465 7.04 -11.68 37.28
CA GLY A 465 6.42 -12.65 38.17
C GLY A 465 7.10 -14.01 38.00
N LYS A 466 7.60 -14.57 39.08
CA LYS A 466 8.19 -15.93 39.10
C LYS A 466 7.05 -16.94 39.09
N SER A 467 7.01 -17.83 38.09
CA SER A 467 6.12 -18.98 38.13
C SER A 467 6.46 -19.89 39.30
N LEU A 468 5.45 -20.42 39.97
CA LEU A 468 5.62 -21.42 41.01
C LEU A 468 6.01 -22.79 40.44
N ILE A 469 5.83 -23.00 39.13
CA ILE A 469 6.18 -24.22 38.42
C ILE A 469 7.50 -23.97 37.67
N GLN A 470 8.51 -24.75 37.98
CA GLN A 470 9.81 -24.67 37.29
C GLN A 470 9.77 -25.32 35.92
N SER A 471 10.64 -24.88 34.99
CA SER A 471 10.71 -25.42 33.62
C SER A 471 11.00 -26.93 33.60
N GLY A 472 11.83 -27.45 34.52
CA GLY A 472 12.09 -28.88 34.67
C GLY A 472 10.87 -29.72 35.03
N GLU A 473 9.93 -29.17 35.85
CA GLU A 473 8.68 -29.87 36.18
C GLU A 473 7.75 -29.96 34.96
N ARG A 474 7.75 -28.91 34.11
CA ARG A 474 7.00 -28.92 32.84
C ARG A 474 7.58 -29.89 31.84
N GLN A 475 8.92 -29.91 31.70
CA GLN A 475 9.63 -30.84 30.85
C GLN A 475 9.34 -32.30 31.23
N ASN A 476 9.39 -32.63 32.52
CA ASN A 476 9.06 -33.96 33.02
C ASN A 476 7.59 -34.32 32.74
N LYS A 477 6.67 -33.40 32.94
CA LYS A 477 5.24 -33.62 32.69
C LYS A 477 4.91 -33.81 31.23
N LEU A 478 5.53 -33.03 30.35
CA LEU A 478 5.31 -33.08 28.90
C LEU A 478 6.20 -34.11 28.21
N ASN A 479 7.19 -34.65 28.91
CA ASN A 479 8.20 -35.55 28.39
C ASN A 479 8.93 -35.00 27.17
N GLN A 480 9.16 -33.68 27.17
CA GLN A 480 9.86 -32.92 26.12
C GLN A 480 10.49 -31.67 26.68
N ARG A 481 11.46 -31.11 25.95
CA ARG A 481 12.03 -29.80 26.23
C ARG A 481 11.38 -28.74 25.32
N GLY A 482 11.12 -27.55 25.87
CA GLY A 482 10.67 -26.41 25.06
C GLY A 482 11.85 -25.83 24.30
N GLU A 483 11.86 -25.98 23.00
CA GLU A 483 12.95 -25.54 22.12
C GLU A 483 12.40 -24.94 20.83
N THR A 484 13.19 -24.10 20.17
CA THR A 484 12.80 -23.41 18.95
C THR A 484 13.51 -24.02 17.74
N ILE A 485 12.74 -24.51 16.79
CA ILE A 485 13.19 -24.94 15.48
C ILE A 485 12.95 -23.80 14.50
N TRP A 486 14.03 -23.16 14.04
CA TRP A 486 13.97 -22.01 13.14
C TRP A 486 14.33 -22.40 11.72
N ILE A 487 13.36 -22.47 10.83
CA ILE A 487 13.53 -22.85 9.43
C ILE A 487 13.66 -21.58 8.58
N THR A 488 14.83 -21.38 7.96
CA THR A 488 15.11 -20.23 7.09
C THR A 488 15.40 -20.66 5.65
N GLY A 489 15.24 -19.74 4.71
CA GLY A 489 15.46 -19.96 3.28
C GLY A 489 14.69 -18.94 2.44
N LEU A 490 14.93 -18.93 1.14
CA LEU A 490 14.28 -18.03 0.19
C LEU A 490 12.76 -18.25 0.10
N HIS A 491 12.05 -17.30 -0.47
CA HIS A 491 10.63 -17.50 -0.83
C HIS A 491 10.53 -18.66 -1.85
N GLY A 492 9.57 -19.55 -1.66
CA GLY A 492 9.43 -20.74 -2.53
C GLY A 492 10.44 -21.88 -2.28
N SER A 493 11.31 -21.78 -1.25
CA SER A 493 12.30 -22.83 -0.93
C SER A 493 11.72 -24.12 -0.30
N GLY A 494 10.41 -24.19 -0.04
CA GLY A 494 9.80 -25.36 0.61
C GLY A 494 9.82 -25.34 2.14
N LYS A 495 10.24 -24.25 2.79
CA LYS A 495 10.34 -24.16 4.26
C LYS A 495 9.01 -24.31 4.99
N ASN A 496 7.89 -23.80 4.43
CA ASN A 496 6.57 -23.96 5.05
C ASN A 496 6.09 -25.39 4.96
N GLU A 497 6.29 -26.04 3.83
CA GLU A 497 5.97 -27.45 3.59
C GLU A 497 6.72 -28.36 4.57
N LEU A 498 8.01 -28.07 4.79
CA LEU A 498 8.82 -28.76 5.80
C LEU A 498 8.28 -28.51 7.20
N ALA A 499 7.93 -27.26 7.53
CA ALA A 499 7.41 -26.88 8.85
C ALA A 499 6.08 -27.57 9.18
N PHE A 500 5.11 -27.57 8.26
CA PHE A 500 3.82 -28.27 8.41
C PHE A 500 4.01 -29.79 8.55
N SER A 501 4.89 -30.38 7.75
CA SER A 501 5.17 -31.82 7.81
C SER A 501 5.85 -32.20 9.12
N LEU A 502 6.76 -31.36 9.62
CA LEU A 502 7.43 -31.56 10.91
C LEU A 502 6.43 -31.43 12.07
N GLU A 503 5.56 -30.42 12.06
CA GLU A 503 4.52 -30.25 13.08
C GLU A 503 3.65 -31.51 13.18
N LYS A 504 3.15 -31.99 12.03
CA LYS A 504 2.35 -33.22 11.95
C LYS A 504 3.09 -34.42 12.54
N LYS A 505 4.36 -34.57 12.18
CA LYS A 505 5.17 -35.71 12.62
C LYS A 505 5.48 -35.67 14.11
N LEU A 506 5.75 -34.48 14.67
CA LEU A 506 5.92 -34.27 16.10
C LEU A 506 4.64 -34.62 16.86
N PHE A 507 3.48 -34.15 16.35
CA PHE A 507 2.19 -34.48 16.92
C PHE A 507 1.89 -35.98 16.92
N GLU A 508 2.15 -36.68 15.82
CA GLU A 508 2.00 -38.15 15.70
C GLU A 508 2.88 -38.89 16.71
N ASN A 509 4.07 -38.34 17.05
CA ASN A 509 4.95 -38.90 18.08
C ASN A 509 4.61 -38.45 19.51
N GLY A 510 3.51 -37.70 19.69
CA GLY A 510 2.99 -37.29 20.99
C GLY A 510 3.67 -36.04 21.56
N ALA A 511 4.47 -35.33 20.78
CA ALA A 511 5.03 -34.05 21.18
C ALA A 511 4.03 -32.90 21.05
N THR A 512 4.14 -31.92 21.93
CA THR A 512 3.36 -30.68 21.86
C THR A 512 4.20 -29.62 21.15
N ALA A 513 3.80 -29.24 19.95
CA ALA A 513 4.47 -28.24 19.14
C ALA A 513 3.50 -27.13 18.71
N VAL A 514 4.02 -25.94 18.45
CA VAL A 514 3.28 -24.79 17.92
C VAL A 514 4.04 -24.27 16.70
N LEU A 515 3.34 -24.15 15.59
CA LEU A 515 3.87 -23.57 14.36
C LEU A 515 3.63 -22.07 14.30
N LEU A 516 4.70 -21.32 14.06
CA LEU A 516 4.71 -19.88 13.83
C LEU A 516 5.26 -19.61 12.43
N ASP A 517 4.40 -19.35 11.47
CA ASP A 517 4.77 -18.97 10.12
C ASP A 517 4.54 -17.48 9.86
N GLY A 518 5.17 -16.97 8.78
CA GLY A 518 5.12 -15.55 8.45
C GLY A 518 3.71 -15.00 8.21
N SER A 519 2.79 -15.81 7.67
CA SER A 519 1.43 -15.41 7.36
C SER A 519 0.57 -15.38 8.63
N SER A 520 0.58 -16.45 9.42
CA SER A 520 -0.20 -16.56 10.65
C SER A 520 0.18 -15.50 11.69
N VAL A 521 1.49 -15.24 11.85
CA VAL A 521 1.96 -14.22 12.80
C VAL A 521 1.58 -12.82 12.34
N ARG A 522 1.71 -12.51 11.05
CA ARG A 522 1.30 -11.20 10.50
C ARG A 522 -0.22 -11.01 10.50
N TYR A 523 -0.97 -12.09 10.33
CA TYR A 523 -2.42 -12.04 10.47
C TYR A 523 -2.85 -11.65 11.90
N GLY A 524 -2.15 -12.14 12.91
CA GLY A 524 -2.48 -11.98 14.33
C GLY A 524 -1.67 -10.92 15.06
N VAL A 525 -0.58 -11.37 15.66
CA VAL A 525 0.22 -10.60 16.63
C VAL A 525 0.94 -9.41 16.01
N ASN A 526 1.39 -9.54 14.76
CA ASN A 526 2.20 -8.55 14.03
C ASN A 526 1.45 -7.90 12.88
N ARG A 527 0.15 -7.78 12.99
CA ARG A 527 -0.73 -7.27 11.94
C ARG A 527 -0.47 -5.80 11.54
N GLU A 528 0.12 -5.02 12.45
CA GLU A 528 0.44 -3.62 12.22
C GLU A 528 1.77 -3.41 11.49
N LEU A 529 2.61 -4.47 11.38
CA LEU A 529 3.90 -4.41 10.73
C LEU A 529 3.78 -4.60 9.21
N ASP A 530 4.44 -3.74 8.45
CA ASP A 530 4.53 -3.87 6.99
C ASP A 530 5.75 -4.70 6.54
N TYR A 531 6.13 -4.60 5.26
CA TYR A 531 7.27 -5.31 4.67
C TYR A 531 8.54 -4.47 4.58
N SER A 532 8.60 -3.31 5.25
CA SER A 532 9.83 -2.53 5.36
C SER A 532 10.94 -3.33 6.05
N PRO A 533 12.21 -3.03 5.83
CA PRO A 533 13.31 -3.71 6.50
C PRO A 533 13.20 -3.64 8.04
N ALA A 534 12.76 -2.51 8.58
CA ALA A 534 12.57 -2.30 10.01
C ALA A 534 11.43 -3.17 10.57
N ASP A 535 10.28 -3.20 9.91
CA ASP A 535 9.14 -4.00 10.35
C ASP A 535 9.37 -5.51 10.17
N ARG A 536 10.16 -5.91 9.18
CA ARG A 536 10.60 -7.30 9.07
C ARG A 536 11.48 -7.71 10.26
N ALA A 537 12.41 -6.85 10.67
CA ALA A 537 13.24 -7.11 11.85
C ALA A 537 12.40 -7.17 13.13
N GLU A 538 11.47 -6.22 13.32
CA GLU A 538 10.56 -6.20 14.45
C GLU A 538 9.62 -7.41 14.48
N ASN A 539 9.11 -7.84 13.32
CA ASN A 539 8.33 -9.06 13.20
C ASN A 539 9.09 -10.28 13.73
N LEU A 540 10.34 -10.46 13.33
CA LEU A 540 11.16 -11.58 13.76
C LEU A 540 11.55 -11.47 15.24
N ARG A 541 11.83 -10.26 15.73
CA ARG A 541 12.09 -10.01 17.16
C ARG A 541 10.90 -10.43 18.03
N ARG A 542 9.68 -10.05 17.66
CA ARG A 542 8.46 -10.46 18.40
C ARG A 542 8.24 -11.97 18.37
N VAL A 543 8.46 -12.60 17.21
CA VAL A 543 8.39 -14.07 17.09
C VAL A 543 9.40 -14.75 18.00
N ALA A 544 10.63 -14.25 18.10
CA ALA A 544 11.64 -14.77 19.02
C ALA A 544 11.19 -14.71 20.48
N HIS A 545 10.59 -13.59 20.91
CA HIS A 545 10.03 -13.49 22.28
C HIS A 545 8.84 -14.42 22.52
N ILE A 546 7.96 -14.60 21.52
CA ILE A 546 6.84 -15.56 21.63
C ILE A 546 7.39 -16.97 21.75
N SER A 547 8.37 -17.34 20.92
CA SER A 547 9.03 -18.65 20.99
C SER A 547 9.66 -18.89 22.35
N LYS A 548 10.37 -17.89 22.89
CA LYS A 548 10.94 -17.95 24.24
C LYS A 548 9.88 -18.21 25.31
N LEU A 549 8.77 -17.47 25.27
CA LEU A 549 7.66 -17.67 26.21
C LEU A 549 7.06 -19.09 26.14
N LEU A 550 6.90 -19.63 24.93
CA LEU A 550 6.39 -20.99 24.73
C LEU A 550 7.39 -22.04 25.17
N ASN A 551 8.68 -21.85 24.88
CA ASN A 551 9.75 -22.75 25.32
C ASN A 551 9.83 -22.83 26.84
N ASP A 552 9.66 -21.70 27.55
CA ASP A 552 9.61 -21.66 29.00
C ASP A 552 8.42 -22.45 29.58
N GLN A 553 7.38 -22.71 28.78
CA GLN A 553 6.26 -23.58 29.13
C GLN A 553 6.48 -25.05 28.72
N GLY A 554 7.64 -25.40 28.15
CA GLY A 554 7.95 -26.75 27.68
C GLY A 554 7.39 -27.08 26.29
N ILE A 555 6.95 -26.09 25.53
CA ILE A 555 6.36 -26.28 24.19
C ILE A 555 7.45 -26.11 23.12
N ILE A 556 7.49 -27.00 22.14
CA ILE A 556 8.38 -26.90 20.99
C ILE A 556 7.77 -25.85 20.03
N THR A 557 8.57 -24.89 19.57
CA THR A 557 8.13 -23.92 18.56
C THR A 557 8.79 -24.18 17.23
N ILE A 558 8.02 -24.22 16.16
CA ILE A 558 8.50 -24.34 14.77
C ILE A 558 8.29 -23.00 14.10
N CYS A 559 9.36 -22.34 13.72
CA CYS A 559 9.33 -21.00 13.14
C CYS A 559 9.77 -21.05 11.67
N SER A 560 8.90 -20.64 10.73
CA SER A 560 9.20 -20.61 9.29
C SER A 560 9.26 -19.18 8.76
N PHE A 561 10.49 -18.64 8.58
CA PHE A 561 10.70 -17.24 8.19
C PHE A 561 11.89 -17.06 7.26
N ILE A 562 11.80 -16.03 6.36
CA ILE A 562 12.93 -15.58 5.53
C ILE A 562 13.87 -14.70 6.37
N SER A 563 14.54 -15.14 7.34
CA SER A 563 15.48 -14.35 8.14
C SER A 563 16.77 -14.07 7.36
N ARG A 564 16.76 -13.03 6.50
CA ARG A 564 17.76 -12.82 5.45
C ARG A 564 19.17 -12.45 5.93
N ASN A 565 19.30 -11.79 7.10
CA ASN A 565 20.58 -11.31 7.61
C ASN A 565 21.11 -12.19 8.75
N ASP A 566 22.40 -12.43 8.74
CA ASP A 566 23.07 -13.23 9.78
C ASP A 566 23.02 -12.55 11.15
N SER A 567 23.25 -11.23 11.18
CA SER A 567 23.16 -10.45 12.41
C SER A 567 21.77 -10.55 13.08
N LEU A 568 20.70 -10.57 12.27
CA LEU A 568 19.35 -10.70 12.77
C LEU A 568 19.06 -12.13 13.29
N ARG A 569 19.58 -13.16 12.63
CA ARG A 569 19.47 -14.55 13.11
C ARG A 569 20.18 -14.74 14.44
N LYS A 570 21.36 -14.12 14.63
CA LYS A 570 22.08 -14.13 15.92
C LYS A 570 21.30 -13.45 17.04
N GLN A 571 20.72 -12.27 16.77
CA GLN A 571 19.85 -11.60 17.74
C GLN A 571 18.64 -12.46 18.13
N ILE A 572 18.04 -13.18 17.18
CA ILE A 572 16.94 -14.10 17.43
C ILE A 572 17.41 -15.25 18.35
N ALA A 573 18.57 -15.84 18.06
CA ALA A 573 19.16 -16.89 18.90
C ALA A 573 19.46 -16.41 20.32
N GLU A 574 19.99 -15.20 20.49
CA GLU A 574 20.21 -14.56 21.80
C GLU A 574 18.90 -14.39 22.57
N ILE A 575 17.81 -13.92 21.93
CA ILE A 575 16.50 -13.74 22.57
C ILE A 575 15.92 -15.08 23.02
N VAL A 576 15.95 -16.08 22.17
CA VAL A 576 15.41 -17.43 22.46
C VAL A 576 16.27 -18.14 23.52
N GLY A 577 17.59 -17.95 23.46
CA GLY A 577 18.64 -18.69 24.15
C GLY A 577 19.34 -19.65 23.20
N GLU A 578 20.65 -19.46 23.02
CA GLU A 578 21.45 -20.20 22.01
C GLU A 578 21.35 -21.72 22.15
N GLU A 579 21.24 -22.22 23.38
CA GLU A 579 21.11 -23.66 23.67
C GLU A 579 19.73 -24.22 23.29
N GLN A 580 18.70 -23.37 23.21
CA GLN A 580 17.33 -23.73 22.88
C GLN A 580 16.96 -23.40 21.42
N PHE A 581 17.94 -22.91 20.63
CA PHE A 581 17.72 -22.45 19.26
C PHE A 581 18.38 -23.37 18.25
N HIS A 582 17.56 -23.99 17.39
CA HIS A 582 17.99 -24.91 16.34
C HIS A 582 17.64 -24.34 14.97
N MET A 583 18.64 -23.80 14.27
CA MET A 583 18.45 -23.26 12.93
C MET A 583 18.62 -24.33 11.86
N PHE A 584 17.61 -24.45 10.99
CA PHE A 584 17.62 -25.33 9.81
C PHE A 584 17.54 -24.46 8.55
N TYR A 585 18.36 -24.79 7.56
CA TYR A 585 18.47 -24.03 6.34
C TYR A 585 17.94 -24.80 5.14
N MET A 586 16.96 -24.20 4.43
CA MET A 586 16.47 -24.68 3.15
C MET A 586 17.32 -24.08 2.04
N ASN A 587 18.38 -24.78 1.64
CA ASN A 587 19.31 -24.36 0.60
C ASN A 587 18.73 -24.73 -0.78
N ALA A 588 17.81 -23.91 -1.27
CA ALA A 588 17.22 -24.05 -2.58
C ALA A 588 17.81 -23.02 -3.55
N SER A 589 18.09 -23.43 -4.78
CA SER A 589 18.53 -22.49 -5.81
C SER A 589 17.42 -21.48 -6.12
N LEU A 590 17.82 -20.27 -6.55
CA LEU A 590 16.87 -19.26 -6.98
C LEU A 590 15.97 -19.76 -8.13
N LYS A 591 16.52 -20.61 -9.01
CA LYS A 591 15.78 -21.23 -10.10
C LYS A 591 14.67 -22.16 -9.59
N TYR A 592 14.97 -22.97 -8.59
CA TYR A 592 13.97 -23.83 -7.93
C TYR A 592 12.88 -23.00 -7.28
N CYS A 593 13.26 -21.97 -6.52
CA CYS A 593 12.32 -21.07 -5.85
C CYS A 593 11.37 -20.38 -6.84
N LYS A 594 11.89 -19.90 -7.97
CA LYS A 594 11.10 -19.31 -9.06
C LYS A 594 10.12 -20.30 -9.68
N ASN A 595 10.55 -21.53 -9.92
CA ASN A 595 9.67 -22.57 -10.49
C ASN A 595 8.57 -22.98 -9.51
N ASN A 596 8.85 -22.98 -8.21
CA ASN A 596 7.89 -23.39 -7.17
C ASN A 596 6.88 -22.29 -6.83
N LYS A 597 7.26 -21.01 -6.91
CA LYS A 597 6.42 -19.85 -6.64
C LYS A 597 6.71 -18.71 -7.64
N PRO A 598 6.37 -18.90 -8.93
CA PRO A 598 6.75 -17.95 -10.00
C PRO A 598 6.15 -16.56 -9.82
N GLU A 599 4.95 -16.46 -9.25
CA GLU A 599 4.12 -15.27 -9.28
C GLU A 599 4.84 -14.02 -8.72
N LEU A 600 5.47 -14.18 -7.55
CA LEU A 600 6.16 -13.07 -6.89
C LEU A 600 7.49 -12.73 -7.58
N TYR A 601 8.21 -13.75 -8.05
CA TYR A 601 9.47 -13.56 -8.76
C TYR A 601 9.27 -12.85 -10.10
N ASP A 602 8.26 -13.25 -10.86
CA ASP A 602 7.89 -12.62 -12.12
C ASP A 602 7.51 -11.14 -11.92
N LEU A 603 6.81 -10.82 -10.83
CA LEU A 603 6.46 -9.45 -10.51
C LEU A 603 7.68 -8.59 -10.18
N VAL A 604 8.69 -9.17 -9.50
CA VAL A 604 9.95 -8.48 -9.20
C VAL A 604 10.76 -8.26 -10.48
N GLU A 605 10.87 -9.26 -11.36
CA GLU A 605 11.56 -9.16 -12.65
C GLU A 605 10.89 -8.13 -13.58
N GLN A 606 9.57 -7.99 -13.50
CA GLN A 606 8.82 -6.95 -14.23
C GLN A 606 8.91 -5.57 -13.57
N GLY A 607 9.64 -5.42 -12.46
CA GLY A 607 9.73 -4.17 -11.70
C GLY A 607 8.45 -3.74 -10.98
N LYS A 608 7.46 -4.66 -10.87
CA LYS A 608 6.15 -4.42 -10.24
C LYS A 608 6.13 -4.72 -8.74
N ALA A 609 7.10 -5.47 -8.24
CA ALA A 609 7.35 -5.69 -6.82
C ALA A 609 8.83 -5.45 -6.51
N LYS A 610 9.15 -5.24 -5.23
CA LYS A 610 10.53 -5.04 -4.73
C LYS A 610 10.72 -5.66 -3.36
N ASN A 611 11.95 -5.62 -2.89
CA ASN A 611 12.34 -6.11 -1.57
C ASN A 611 12.20 -7.64 -1.44
N LEU A 612 12.50 -8.40 -2.51
CA LEU A 612 12.50 -9.86 -2.48
C LEU A 612 13.92 -10.39 -2.21
N PRO A 613 14.16 -11.04 -1.05
CA PRO A 613 15.45 -11.63 -0.76
C PRO A 613 15.87 -12.66 -1.81
N GLY A 614 17.12 -12.54 -2.28
CA GLY A 614 17.69 -13.38 -3.33
C GLY A 614 17.53 -12.83 -4.75
N VAL A 615 16.80 -11.70 -4.93
CA VAL A 615 16.63 -11.04 -6.23
C VAL A 615 17.14 -9.60 -6.18
N ASP A 616 16.42 -8.72 -5.49
CA ASP A 616 16.75 -7.29 -5.33
C ASP A 616 17.19 -6.93 -3.89
N LEU A 617 17.13 -7.90 -2.98
CA LEU A 617 17.74 -7.84 -1.66
C LEU A 617 18.69 -9.02 -1.48
N GLU A 618 19.84 -8.77 -0.88
CA GLU A 618 20.79 -9.78 -0.52
C GLU A 618 20.19 -10.75 0.52
N TYR A 619 20.44 -12.06 0.35
CA TYR A 619 20.16 -13.10 1.33
C TYR A 619 21.49 -13.69 1.77
N GLU A 620 21.87 -13.45 3.01
CA GLU A 620 23.07 -14.01 3.62
C GLU A 620 22.80 -15.46 4.01
N GLU A 621 23.49 -16.40 3.36
CA GLU A 621 23.36 -17.82 3.67
C GLU A 621 23.84 -18.12 5.10
N PRO A 622 23.07 -18.90 5.91
CA PRO A 622 23.52 -19.25 7.25
C PRO A 622 24.71 -20.21 7.21
N THR A 623 25.76 -19.89 7.95
CA THR A 623 26.96 -20.70 8.08
C THR A 623 26.94 -21.64 9.31
N ASP A 624 26.01 -21.40 10.23
CA ASP A 624 25.87 -22.07 11.54
C ASP A 624 24.58 -22.92 11.66
N ALA A 625 23.93 -23.20 10.54
CA ALA A 625 22.73 -24.05 10.50
C ALA A 625 23.04 -25.46 11.00
N LYS A 626 22.22 -25.97 11.92
CA LYS A 626 22.37 -27.34 12.48
C LYS A 626 22.07 -28.43 11.46
N LEU A 627 21.12 -28.15 10.57
CA LEU A 627 20.79 -29.01 9.42
C LEU A 627 20.60 -28.16 8.17
N VAL A 628 21.08 -28.67 7.05
CA VAL A 628 20.88 -28.08 5.72
C VAL A 628 20.11 -29.08 4.87
N PHE A 629 19.07 -28.59 4.18
CA PHE A 629 18.21 -29.38 3.29
C PHE A 629 18.29 -28.83 1.88
N ASN A 630 18.44 -29.69 0.90
CA ASN A 630 18.38 -29.37 -0.51
C ASN A 630 17.08 -29.93 -1.12
N PRO A 631 16.04 -29.13 -1.34
CA PRO A 631 14.77 -29.63 -1.87
C PRO A 631 14.88 -30.11 -3.32
N GLU A 632 15.92 -29.72 -4.07
CA GLU A 632 16.16 -30.16 -5.45
C GLU A 632 16.62 -31.63 -5.53
N GLU A 633 17.22 -32.13 -4.46
CA GLU A 633 17.72 -33.51 -4.35
C GLU A 633 16.73 -34.44 -3.64
N ASN A 634 15.46 -34.00 -3.46
CA ASN A 634 14.45 -34.73 -2.67
C ASN A 634 14.84 -34.98 -1.20
N GLU A 635 15.78 -34.20 -0.65
CA GLU A 635 16.28 -34.35 0.72
C GLU A 635 15.42 -33.67 1.80
N MET A 636 14.12 -33.50 1.61
CA MET A 636 13.22 -33.09 2.71
C MET A 636 12.95 -34.28 3.65
N ASN A 637 14.01 -34.79 4.24
CA ASN A 637 13.92 -35.96 5.12
C ASN A 637 13.60 -35.50 6.55
N ILE A 638 12.33 -35.60 6.92
CA ILE A 638 11.85 -35.27 8.27
C ILE A 638 12.49 -36.19 9.32
N ASP A 639 12.79 -37.44 8.97
CA ASP A 639 13.40 -38.38 9.89
C ASP A 639 14.78 -37.89 10.35
N ARG A 640 15.57 -37.22 9.51
CA ARG A 640 16.82 -36.55 9.93
C ARG A 640 16.58 -35.48 11.01
N ILE A 641 15.46 -34.76 10.93
CA ILE A 641 15.11 -33.75 11.96
C ILE A 641 14.73 -34.45 13.25
N LEU A 642 13.91 -35.51 13.17
CA LEU A 642 13.52 -36.29 14.35
C LEU A 642 14.72 -36.94 15.03
N ASP A 643 15.63 -37.54 14.28
CA ASP A 643 16.87 -38.12 14.79
C ASP A 643 17.74 -37.06 15.48
N TYR A 644 17.89 -35.88 14.85
CA TYR A 644 18.60 -34.75 15.44
C TYR A 644 17.97 -34.30 16.76
N LEU A 645 16.64 -34.12 16.80
CA LEU A 645 15.92 -33.68 18.00
C LEU A 645 16.00 -34.74 19.13
N ALA A 646 15.97 -36.04 18.78
CA ALA A 646 16.14 -37.12 19.75
C ALA A 646 17.57 -37.17 20.33
N GLN A 647 18.59 -37.05 19.48
CA GLN A 647 19.98 -36.98 19.91
C GLN A 647 20.24 -35.82 20.87
N ASN A 648 19.56 -34.67 20.63
CA ASN A 648 19.63 -33.50 21.50
C ASN A 648 18.63 -33.55 22.67
N LYS A 649 17.96 -34.69 22.87
CA LYS A 649 17.00 -34.94 23.98
C LYS A 649 15.86 -33.89 24.04
N VAL A 650 15.41 -33.42 22.90
CA VAL A 650 14.30 -32.48 22.80
C VAL A 650 12.98 -33.19 23.12
N PHE A 651 12.78 -34.38 22.60
CA PHE A 651 11.67 -35.28 22.95
C PHE A 651 12.07 -36.73 22.69
N PRO A 652 11.43 -37.71 23.36
CA PRO A 652 11.69 -39.13 23.07
C PRO A 652 10.97 -39.54 21.79
N ILE A 653 11.67 -40.22 20.88
CA ILE A 653 11.04 -40.96 19.77
C ILE A 653 10.48 -42.24 20.34
N LYS A 654 9.19 -42.53 20.08
CA LYS A 654 8.54 -43.79 20.41
C LYS A 654 8.82 -44.86 19.38
#